data_3a8e63a731544ff77200dce1dbc867d4
#
_entry.id   3a8e63a731544ff77200dce1dbc867d4
#
_cell.length_a   1.000
_cell.length_b   1.000
_cell.length_c   1.000
_cell.angle_alpha   90.00
_cell.angle_beta   90.00
_cell.angle_gamma   90.00
#
_symmetry.space_group_name_H-M   'P 1'
#
loop_
_entity.id
_entity.type
_entity.pdbx_description
1 polymer ?
#
loop_
_entity_poly.entity_id
_entity_poly.type
_entity_poly.pdbx_seq_one_letter_code
_entity_poly.pdbx_strand_id
1 'polypeptide(L)'
;MSTTNRLLDATSPYLQQHAHNPVEWYPWGPEALQKAREQNKPILLSIGYSACHWCHVMAHESFEDPGVAEVMNRLYVNIKVDREERPDLDKIYQTAFQLLNQRGGGWPLNVILTPDDHTPFFAGTYFPKDAKHGMPPFTEVLQKVEAFYREHEGDIRQQNRALQEAMAQMQPGGGTGSGALDSSPLDAARHQLAQNYDPTYGGFGQAPKFPHPSNLELLMRHWFSTACNSNPDQQARDMLRLTLHGMGSGGLYDQLGGGFYRYSVDEKWMIPHFEKMLYDNGPLLQLYTEAWRALGDSAFRRIALETGEWVMREMQSPEGGYYSTLDADSEGEEGKFYVWTPAQIKALLSDDEYAVAAPHYGLDRSANFEGHWHLHVFSDLETIAEGLSISIEAAQQYLQSARHKLFAAREQRVRPGRDEKILTSWNGLMIKGMACAGRHLGRQDFIESAQRAVDFIHITLYRDQRLLATCKDGKAHLMGYLDDYAFMIDGLLELLQAEWRDQDLAFARQLAETLLEHFEDREQGGFYFTADDHEQLFHRPKPTLDESTPSGNGVAARTLQRLGHLIGETRYLEAAERTLRMSWSGINQIPYAHCALLVALEEHLTPPQLIVVRGKIASMAPWIERCHQAYSPARLCYAIPADARELPGLLAERPAGESDVIAYPCSGMSCQPPVTHLEELEPLLKEQTLTEPG
;
A
#
# COMPACT_ATOMS: atom_id res chain seq x y z
N MET A 1 -0.97 28.77 31.77
CA MET A 1 -0.68 27.32 31.91
C MET A 1 -1.19 26.68 30.62
N SER A 2 -0.34 26.06 29.86
CA SER A 2 -0.78 25.29 28.68
C SER A 2 -1.64 24.15 29.19
N THR A 3 -2.94 24.20 28.92
CA THR A 3 -3.87 23.11 29.26
C THR A 3 -3.66 22.02 28.23
N THR A 4 -3.11 20.89 28.62
CA THR A 4 -3.05 19.68 27.81
C THR A 4 -4.42 18.99 27.82
N ASN A 5 -4.81 18.41 26.68
CA ASN A 5 -6.01 17.58 26.58
C ASN A 5 -5.66 16.07 26.67
N ARG A 6 -6.64 15.17 26.45
CA ARG A 6 -6.48 13.71 26.60
C ARG A 6 -5.60 13.06 25.53
N LEU A 7 -5.17 13.80 24.52
CA LEU A 7 -4.28 13.25 23.48
C LEU A 7 -2.81 13.21 23.87
N LEU A 8 -2.42 13.82 25.01
CA LEU A 8 -1.03 13.85 25.45
C LEU A 8 -0.42 12.46 25.65
N ASP A 9 -1.23 11.52 26.17
CA ASP A 9 -0.80 10.16 26.46
C ASP A 9 -0.99 9.19 25.26
N ALA A 10 -1.48 9.69 24.12
CA ALA A 10 -1.64 8.87 22.91
C ALA A 10 -0.27 8.49 22.34
N THR A 11 -0.18 7.33 21.71
CA THR A 11 1.04 6.88 21.02
C THR A 11 1.16 7.48 19.61
N SER A 12 0.03 7.76 18.94
CA SER A 12 -0.01 8.35 17.61
C SER A 12 0.65 9.74 17.58
N PRO A 13 1.67 9.96 16.74
CA PRO A 13 2.24 11.30 16.52
C PRO A 13 1.19 12.32 16.06
N TYR A 14 0.24 11.89 15.21
CA TYR A 14 -0.86 12.74 14.78
C TYR A 14 -1.73 13.22 15.93
N LEU A 15 -2.10 12.33 16.85
CA LEU A 15 -2.88 12.73 18.03
C LEU A 15 -2.07 13.64 18.94
N GLN A 16 -0.78 13.34 19.16
CA GLN A 16 0.11 14.17 19.98
C GLN A 16 0.29 15.60 19.42
N GLN A 17 0.29 15.79 18.10
CA GLN A 17 0.32 17.12 17.48
C GLN A 17 -0.84 18.01 17.95
N HIS A 18 -1.98 17.41 18.34
CA HIS A 18 -3.17 18.12 18.85
C HIS A 18 -3.28 18.16 20.39
N ALA A 19 -2.32 17.63 21.11
CA ALA A 19 -2.37 17.55 22.59
C ALA A 19 -2.39 18.89 23.30
N HIS A 20 -1.89 19.95 22.64
CA HIS A 20 -1.81 21.32 23.17
C HIS A 20 -2.86 22.25 22.57
N ASN A 21 -3.76 21.78 21.73
CA ASN A 21 -4.86 22.58 21.22
C ASN A 21 -5.78 23.03 22.39
N PRO A 22 -6.39 24.22 22.31
CA PRO A 22 -7.41 24.66 23.26
C PRO A 22 -8.71 23.83 23.18
N VAL A 23 -8.89 23.04 22.14
CA VAL A 23 -10.01 22.09 22.01
C VAL A 23 -9.82 20.94 23.01
N GLU A 24 -10.90 20.58 23.74
CA GLU A 24 -10.94 19.41 24.60
C GLU A 24 -11.04 18.13 23.78
N TRP A 25 -9.94 17.74 23.12
CA TRP A 25 -9.86 16.53 22.34
C TRP A 25 -9.79 15.27 23.23
N TYR A 26 -10.52 14.25 22.79
CA TYR A 26 -10.46 12.88 23.27
C TYR A 26 -9.97 11.94 22.16
N PRO A 27 -9.26 10.87 22.47
CA PRO A 27 -9.17 9.73 21.56
C PRO A 27 -10.53 9.02 21.48
N TRP A 28 -10.77 8.25 20.43
CA TRP A 28 -11.93 7.37 20.37
C TRP A 28 -11.86 6.33 21.48
N GLY A 29 -12.90 6.26 22.30
CA GLY A 29 -12.95 5.32 23.41
C GLY A 29 -14.10 5.57 24.38
N PRO A 30 -14.26 4.70 25.38
CA PRO A 30 -15.41 4.71 26.29
C PRO A 30 -15.62 6.03 27.03
N GLU A 31 -14.55 6.71 27.44
CA GLU A 31 -14.63 8.00 28.18
C GLU A 31 -15.37 9.06 27.37
N ALA A 32 -14.98 9.25 26.11
CA ALA A 32 -15.59 10.25 25.22
C ALA A 32 -17.03 9.88 24.86
N LEU A 33 -17.26 8.62 24.52
CA LEU A 33 -18.58 8.12 24.09
C LEU A 33 -19.59 8.17 25.27
N GLN A 34 -19.17 7.82 26.47
CA GLN A 34 -20.00 7.92 27.66
C GLN A 34 -20.30 9.39 28.01
N LYS A 35 -19.30 10.28 27.94
CA LYS A 35 -19.49 11.73 28.17
C LYS A 35 -20.53 12.31 27.21
N ALA A 36 -20.48 11.93 25.92
CA ALA A 36 -21.43 12.40 24.93
C ALA A 36 -22.88 11.97 25.25
N ARG A 37 -23.07 10.70 25.66
CA ARG A 37 -24.37 10.18 26.09
C ARG A 37 -24.90 10.88 27.33
N GLU A 38 -24.07 10.99 28.39
CA GLU A 38 -24.48 11.59 29.69
C GLU A 38 -24.86 13.06 29.53
N GLN A 39 -24.16 13.80 28.65
CA GLN A 39 -24.43 15.22 28.40
C GLN A 39 -25.45 15.44 27.29
N ASN A 40 -25.91 14.40 26.62
CA ASN A 40 -26.73 14.48 25.41
C ASN A 40 -26.14 15.48 24.39
N LYS A 41 -24.81 15.40 24.16
CA LYS A 41 -24.10 16.24 23.20
C LYS A 41 -23.76 15.42 21.96
N PRO A 42 -23.95 15.98 20.74
CA PRO A 42 -23.42 15.34 19.56
C PRO A 42 -21.89 15.25 19.63
N ILE A 43 -21.33 14.27 18.90
CA ILE A 43 -19.90 14.05 18.82
C ILE A 43 -19.37 14.73 17.56
N LEU A 44 -18.35 15.58 17.68
CA LEU A 44 -17.55 16.03 16.54
C LEU A 44 -16.34 15.11 16.42
N LEU A 45 -16.39 14.22 15.44
CA LEU A 45 -15.30 13.30 15.11
C LEU A 45 -14.46 13.87 13.98
N SER A 46 -13.18 14.08 14.21
CA SER A 46 -12.21 14.55 13.22
C SER A 46 -11.16 13.47 12.96
N ILE A 47 -11.12 12.95 11.71
CA ILE A 47 -10.22 11.91 11.27
C ILE A 47 -9.18 12.48 10.32
N GLY A 48 -7.91 12.12 10.51
CA GLY A 48 -6.79 12.53 9.67
C GLY A 48 -5.56 11.67 9.92
N TYR A 49 -4.39 12.13 9.52
CA TYR A 49 -3.11 11.43 9.72
C TYR A 49 -1.95 12.44 9.77
N SER A 50 -0.78 12.00 10.23
CA SER A 50 0.35 12.85 10.58
C SER A 50 0.88 13.67 9.41
N ALA A 51 1.02 13.10 8.23
CA ALA A 51 1.56 13.77 7.04
C ALA A 51 0.51 14.54 6.21
N CYS A 52 -0.73 14.64 6.69
CA CYS A 52 -1.84 15.24 5.95
C CYS A 52 -1.76 16.78 5.94
N HIS A 53 -1.33 17.38 4.84
CA HIS A 53 -1.21 18.83 4.68
C HIS A 53 -2.50 19.59 5.05
N TRP A 54 -3.67 19.21 4.50
CA TRP A 54 -4.94 19.89 4.82
C TRP A 54 -5.39 19.68 6.27
N CYS A 55 -4.91 18.61 6.94
CA CYS A 55 -5.13 18.45 8.37
C CYS A 55 -4.33 19.47 9.18
N HIS A 56 -3.09 19.76 8.77
CA HIS A 56 -2.26 20.81 9.37
C HIS A 56 -2.88 22.20 9.13
N VAL A 57 -3.32 22.50 7.91
CA VAL A 57 -3.99 23.77 7.60
C VAL A 57 -5.19 23.98 8.50
N MET A 58 -6.08 23.00 8.64
CA MET A 58 -7.26 23.11 9.51
C MET A 58 -6.89 23.21 10.99
N ALA A 59 -5.82 22.54 11.42
CA ALA A 59 -5.32 22.65 12.79
C ALA A 59 -4.90 24.07 13.13
N HIS A 60 -4.06 24.67 12.30
CA HIS A 60 -3.55 26.04 12.51
C HIS A 60 -4.65 27.10 12.38
N GLU A 61 -5.55 26.97 11.39
CA GLU A 61 -6.61 27.95 11.19
C GLU A 61 -7.72 27.83 12.27
N SER A 62 -8.10 26.63 12.69
CA SER A 62 -9.30 26.40 13.49
C SER A 62 -9.03 25.77 14.86
N PHE A 63 -8.28 24.68 14.94
CA PHE A 63 -8.18 23.92 16.21
C PHE A 63 -7.24 24.58 17.24
N GLU A 64 -6.32 25.43 16.81
CA GLU A 64 -5.44 26.24 17.67
C GLU A 64 -6.08 27.58 18.08
N ASP A 65 -7.19 27.96 17.46
CA ASP A 65 -7.90 29.22 17.77
C ASP A 65 -8.80 29.07 19.01
N PRO A 66 -8.59 29.90 20.07
CA PRO A 66 -9.38 29.81 21.30
C PRO A 66 -10.87 30.08 21.09
N GLY A 67 -11.24 30.92 20.13
CA GLY A 67 -12.66 31.26 19.85
C GLY A 67 -13.39 30.10 19.17
N VAL A 68 -12.74 29.41 18.24
CA VAL A 68 -13.26 28.18 17.62
C VAL A 68 -13.37 27.08 18.66
N ALA A 69 -12.32 26.89 19.47
CA ALA A 69 -12.29 25.89 20.54
C ALA A 69 -13.40 26.08 21.57
N GLU A 70 -13.72 27.34 21.96
CA GLU A 70 -14.83 27.62 22.88
C GLU A 70 -16.16 27.13 22.31
N VAL A 71 -16.43 27.35 21.02
CA VAL A 71 -17.65 26.87 20.35
C VAL A 71 -17.66 25.35 20.32
N MET A 72 -16.56 24.70 19.90
CA MET A 72 -16.43 23.26 19.84
C MET A 72 -16.67 22.59 21.22
N ASN A 73 -16.00 23.07 22.25
CA ASN A 73 -16.08 22.49 23.61
C ASN A 73 -17.47 22.69 24.24
N ARG A 74 -18.12 23.80 23.94
CA ARG A 74 -19.47 24.09 24.44
C ARG A 74 -20.52 23.18 23.80
N LEU A 75 -20.44 22.97 22.49
CA LEU A 75 -21.51 22.33 21.71
C LEU A 75 -21.32 20.84 21.51
N TYR A 76 -20.08 20.35 21.52
CA TYR A 76 -19.73 18.97 21.14
C TYR A 76 -18.88 18.27 22.18
N VAL A 77 -18.84 16.93 22.11
CA VAL A 77 -17.72 16.14 22.59
C VAL A 77 -16.79 15.91 21.39
N ASN A 78 -15.54 16.39 21.51
CA ASN A 78 -14.61 16.42 20.38
C ASN A 78 -13.72 15.19 20.40
N ILE A 79 -13.77 14.34 19.38
CA ILE A 79 -12.96 13.13 19.26
C ILE A 79 -12.01 13.30 18.06
N LYS A 80 -10.72 13.01 18.29
CA LYS A 80 -9.69 12.98 17.25
C LYS A 80 -9.27 11.56 16.97
N VAL A 81 -9.18 11.19 15.70
CA VAL A 81 -8.81 9.84 15.26
C VAL A 81 -7.68 9.90 14.24
N ASP A 82 -6.67 9.07 14.47
CA ASP A 82 -5.66 8.75 13.47
C ASP A 82 -6.17 7.62 12.59
N ARG A 83 -6.40 7.90 11.28
CA ARG A 83 -6.88 6.91 10.33
C ARG A 83 -5.93 5.72 10.14
N GLU A 84 -4.64 5.92 10.40
CA GLU A 84 -3.62 4.90 10.25
C GLU A 84 -3.66 3.87 11.36
N GLU A 85 -4.05 4.30 12.58
CA GLU A 85 -4.28 3.41 13.71
C GLU A 85 -5.69 2.83 13.75
N ARG A 86 -6.70 3.61 13.27
CA ARG A 86 -8.12 3.22 13.24
C ARG A 86 -8.70 3.26 11.82
N PRO A 87 -8.16 2.41 10.91
CA PRO A 87 -8.67 2.32 9.55
C PRO A 87 -10.11 1.79 9.47
N ASP A 88 -10.59 1.10 10.49
CA ASP A 88 -11.98 0.68 10.65
C ASP A 88 -12.93 1.86 10.74
N LEU A 89 -12.64 2.84 11.59
CA LEU A 89 -13.41 4.08 11.72
C LEU A 89 -13.34 4.90 10.44
N ASP A 90 -12.13 5.04 9.86
CA ASP A 90 -11.96 5.78 8.61
C ASP A 90 -12.83 5.19 7.50
N LYS A 91 -12.78 3.87 7.26
CA LYS A 91 -13.59 3.20 6.23
C LYS A 91 -15.09 3.40 6.44
N ILE A 92 -15.58 3.25 7.68
CA ILE A 92 -16.99 3.41 8.01
C ILE A 92 -17.45 4.84 7.73
N TYR A 93 -16.71 5.84 8.23
CA TYR A 93 -17.13 7.25 8.12
C TYR A 93 -16.85 7.86 6.75
N GLN A 94 -15.85 7.39 5.98
CA GLN A 94 -15.69 7.74 4.56
C GLN A 94 -16.85 7.20 3.71
N THR A 95 -17.30 5.96 3.96
CA THR A 95 -18.48 5.39 3.29
C THR A 95 -19.74 6.19 3.63
N ALA A 96 -19.93 6.52 4.90
CA ALA A 96 -21.06 7.35 5.33
C ALA A 96 -20.99 8.75 4.70
N PHE A 97 -19.81 9.37 4.63
CA PHE A 97 -19.61 10.65 3.94
C PHE A 97 -20.05 10.58 2.48
N GLN A 98 -19.62 9.55 1.76
CA GLN A 98 -19.97 9.36 0.35
C GLN A 98 -21.49 9.24 0.14
N LEU A 99 -22.17 8.50 1.01
CA LEU A 99 -23.62 8.35 0.96
C LEU A 99 -24.36 9.66 1.28
N LEU A 100 -23.90 10.41 2.28
CA LEU A 100 -24.51 11.68 2.69
C LEU A 100 -24.28 12.81 1.68
N ASN A 101 -23.09 12.86 1.06
CA ASN A 101 -22.67 13.98 0.21
C ASN A 101 -22.67 13.67 -1.29
N GLN A 102 -22.92 12.41 -1.71
CA GLN A 102 -22.92 11.96 -3.10
C GLN A 102 -21.62 12.30 -3.85
N ARG A 103 -20.49 12.30 -3.14
CA ARG A 103 -19.14 12.54 -3.69
C ARG A 103 -18.10 11.80 -2.84
N GLY A 104 -16.90 11.61 -3.42
CA GLY A 104 -15.77 11.06 -2.68
C GLY A 104 -15.38 11.94 -1.48
N GLY A 105 -14.88 11.30 -0.44
CA GLY A 105 -14.37 11.96 0.76
C GLY A 105 -12.92 12.42 0.62
N GLY A 106 -12.25 12.59 1.75
CA GLY A 106 -10.85 13.01 1.86
C GLY A 106 -10.51 13.36 3.31
N TRP A 107 -9.31 13.83 3.53
CA TRP A 107 -8.85 14.24 4.86
C TRP A 107 -8.44 15.71 4.89
N PRO A 108 -8.69 16.40 6.06
CA PRO A 108 -9.37 15.88 7.24
C PRO A 108 -10.81 15.50 6.96
N LEU A 109 -11.31 14.42 7.56
CA LEU A 109 -12.72 14.09 7.55
C LEU A 109 -13.35 14.52 8.88
N ASN A 110 -14.36 15.38 8.82
CA ASN A 110 -15.08 15.87 10.00
C ASN A 110 -16.53 15.43 9.91
N VAL A 111 -16.97 14.61 10.86
CA VAL A 111 -18.34 14.09 10.91
C VAL A 111 -18.98 14.39 12.26
N ILE A 112 -20.27 14.65 12.25
CA ILE A 112 -21.03 14.89 13.49
C ILE A 112 -21.99 13.73 13.69
N LEU A 113 -21.82 13.06 14.85
CA LEU A 113 -22.46 11.82 15.20
C LEU A 113 -23.52 12.04 16.30
N THR A 114 -24.56 11.23 16.26
CA THR A 114 -25.46 11.05 17.41
C THR A 114 -24.75 10.35 18.56
N PRO A 115 -24.97 10.76 19.84
CA PRO A 115 -24.24 10.23 20.99
C PRO A 115 -24.65 8.78 21.35
N ASP A 116 -25.82 8.33 20.90
CA ASP A 116 -26.38 7.03 21.29
C ASP A 116 -25.82 5.88 20.45
N ASP A 117 -25.87 6.02 19.13
CA ASP A 117 -25.57 4.98 18.15
C ASP A 117 -24.37 5.31 17.26
N HIS A 118 -23.75 6.49 17.47
CA HIS A 118 -22.57 6.97 16.75
C HIS A 118 -22.75 7.06 15.24
N THR A 119 -24.00 7.14 14.77
CA THR A 119 -24.32 7.29 13.35
C THR A 119 -24.15 8.75 12.92
N PRO A 120 -23.49 9.04 11.78
CA PRO A 120 -23.29 10.40 11.34
C PRO A 120 -24.56 10.97 10.70
N PHE A 121 -24.92 12.20 11.06
CA PHE A 121 -26.00 12.96 10.43
C PHE A 121 -25.52 14.18 9.66
N PHE A 122 -24.24 14.55 9.81
CA PHE A 122 -23.57 15.58 9.05
C PHE A 122 -22.11 15.15 8.78
N ALA A 123 -21.60 15.47 7.59
CA ALA A 123 -20.23 15.16 7.22
C ALA A 123 -19.65 16.23 6.27
N GLY A 124 -18.39 16.57 6.50
CA GLY A 124 -17.60 17.46 5.66
C GLY A 124 -16.12 17.10 5.73
N THR A 125 -15.32 17.78 4.92
CA THR A 125 -13.87 17.63 4.94
C THR A 125 -13.25 18.88 5.61
N TYR A 126 -12.49 19.67 4.91
CA TYR A 126 -11.93 20.91 5.41
C TYR A 126 -13.01 21.99 5.59
N PHE A 127 -12.92 22.74 6.70
CA PHE A 127 -13.74 23.94 6.97
C PHE A 127 -12.81 25.10 7.34
N PRO A 128 -12.90 26.26 6.66
CA PRO A 128 -12.09 27.43 6.98
C PRO A 128 -12.56 28.10 8.28
N LYS A 129 -11.63 28.75 9.00
CA LYS A 129 -11.96 29.55 10.18
C LYS A 129 -12.91 30.72 9.83
N ASP A 130 -12.57 31.45 8.78
CA ASP A 130 -13.34 32.58 8.25
C ASP A 130 -13.94 32.22 6.87
N ALA A 131 -14.98 32.93 6.45
CA ALA A 131 -15.61 32.68 5.16
C ALA A 131 -14.61 32.76 4.01
N LYS A 132 -14.38 31.64 3.31
CA LYS A 132 -13.36 31.50 2.26
C LYS A 132 -13.80 30.46 1.23
N HIS A 133 -13.46 30.65 -0.04
CA HIS A 133 -13.80 29.72 -1.12
C HIS A 133 -15.30 29.40 -1.25
N GLY A 134 -16.18 30.34 -0.88
CA GLY A 134 -17.63 30.12 -0.89
C GLY A 134 -18.16 29.25 0.28
N MET A 135 -17.30 28.88 1.23
CA MET A 135 -17.67 28.15 2.44
C MET A 135 -17.90 29.13 3.61
N PRO A 136 -18.91 28.85 4.48
CA PRO A 136 -19.11 29.60 5.71
C PRO A 136 -17.99 29.34 6.74
N PRO A 137 -17.86 30.22 7.76
CA PRO A 137 -16.96 30.00 8.87
C PRO A 137 -17.27 28.69 9.59
N PHE A 138 -16.24 27.97 10.06
CA PHE A 138 -16.41 26.70 10.77
C PHE A 138 -17.32 26.81 11.99
N THR A 139 -17.18 27.89 12.77
CA THR A 139 -18.03 28.16 13.95
C THR A 139 -19.52 28.31 13.59
N GLU A 140 -19.84 28.91 12.44
CA GLU A 140 -21.21 29.04 11.97
C GLU A 140 -21.79 27.67 11.57
N VAL A 141 -20.98 26.80 10.90
CA VAL A 141 -21.38 25.43 10.58
C VAL A 141 -21.70 24.67 11.85
N LEU A 142 -20.81 24.71 12.84
CA LEU A 142 -20.99 24.01 14.12
C LEU A 142 -22.27 24.45 14.85
N GLN A 143 -22.51 25.75 14.93
CA GLN A 143 -23.72 26.29 15.59
C GLN A 143 -24.99 25.86 14.88
N LYS A 144 -25.02 25.90 13.54
CA LYS A 144 -26.19 25.50 12.75
C LYS A 144 -26.48 24.01 12.86
N VAL A 145 -25.46 23.16 12.84
CA VAL A 145 -25.62 21.72 12.92
C VAL A 145 -26.08 21.30 14.33
N GLU A 146 -25.57 21.94 15.38
CA GLU A 146 -26.01 21.67 16.74
C GLU A 146 -27.46 22.13 16.98
N ALA A 147 -27.84 23.32 16.51
CA ALA A 147 -29.22 23.78 16.57
C ALA A 147 -30.16 22.83 15.84
N PHE A 148 -29.78 22.36 14.65
CA PHE A 148 -30.54 21.36 13.90
C PHE A 148 -30.67 20.04 14.68
N TYR A 149 -29.61 19.59 15.34
CA TYR A 149 -29.64 18.40 16.19
C TYR A 149 -30.69 18.53 17.31
N ARG A 150 -30.79 19.72 17.95
CA ARG A 150 -31.77 19.96 19.04
C ARG A 150 -33.20 20.05 18.53
N GLU A 151 -33.40 20.64 17.38
CA GLU A 151 -34.74 20.94 16.85
C GLU A 151 -35.34 19.79 16.05
N HIS A 152 -34.50 18.91 15.43
CA HIS A 152 -34.93 17.91 14.46
C HIS A 152 -34.51 16.47 14.84
N GLU A 153 -34.50 16.12 16.12
CA GLU A 153 -34.06 14.80 16.59
C GLU A 153 -34.78 13.64 15.88
N GLY A 154 -36.09 13.76 15.64
CA GLY A 154 -36.88 12.74 14.95
C GLY A 154 -36.44 12.51 13.51
N ASP A 155 -36.15 13.57 12.78
CA ASP A 155 -35.69 13.51 11.38
C ASP A 155 -34.31 12.91 11.29
N ILE A 156 -33.41 13.28 12.22
CA ILE A 156 -32.06 12.72 12.32
C ILE A 156 -32.11 11.20 12.59
N ARG A 157 -32.93 10.76 13.52
CA ARG A 157 -33.10 9.33 13.81
C ARG A 157 -33.64 8.55 12.60
N GLN A 158 -34.50 9.17 11.80
CA GLN A 158 -34.98 8.54 10.55
C GLN A 158 -33.88 8.49 9.50
N GLN A 159 -33.13 9.58 9.32
CA GLN A 159 -31.98 9.62 8.40
C GLN A 159 -30.90 8.60 8.79
N ASN A 160 -30.58 8.49 10.09
CA ASN A 160 -29.59 7.55 10.58
C ASN A 160 -29.99 6.10 10.27
N ARG A 161 -31.26 5.73 10.49
CA ARG A 161 -31.75 4.39 10.12
C ARG A 161 -31.60 4.13 8.62
N ALA A 162 -32.00 5.09 7.78
CA ALA A 162 -31.86 4.94 6.34
C ALA A 162 -30.38 4.81 5.89
N LEU A 163 -29.47 5.54 6.54
CA LEU A 163 -28.02 5.43 6.29
C LEU A 163 -27.49 4.04 6.69
N GLN A 164 -27.85 3.56 7.88
CA GLN A 164 -27.45 2.21 8.34
C GLN A 164 -27.98 1.12 7.40
N GLU A 165 -29.25 1.21 6.98
CA GLU A 165 -29.85 0.29 6.00
C GLU A 165 -29.12 0.34 4.64
N ALA A 166 -28.81 1.55 4.15
CA ALA A 166 -28.06 1.71 2.89
C ALA A 166 -26.67 1.10 2.98
N MET A 167 -25.94 1.34 4.08
CA MET A 167 -24.61 0.74 4.31
C MET A 167 -24.68 -0.79 4.41
N ALA A 168 -25.70 -1.34 5.05
CA ALA A 168 -25.91 -2.79 5.11
C ALA A 168 -26.19 -3.39 3.73
N GLN A 169 -26.96 -2.69 2.88
CA GLN A 169 -27.25 -3.12 1.50
C GLN A 169 -26.03 -3.03 0.57
N MET A 170 -25.09 -2.14 0.85
CA MET A 170 -23.83 -2.03 0.08
C MET A 170 -22.86 -3.17 0.37
N GLN A 171 -23.05 -3.92 1.46
CA GLN A 171 -22.17 -5.05 1.74
C GLN A 171 -22.27 -6.09 0.62
N PRO A 172 -21.12 -6.54 0.10
CA PRO A 172 -21.12 -7.65 -0.82
C PRO A 172 -21.62 -8.91 -0.09
N GLY A 173 -22.59 -9.57 -0.65
CA GLY A 173 -23.18 -10.78 -0.04
C GLY A 173 -24.53 -11.12 -0.65
N GLY A 174 -24.98 -12.35 -0.45
CA GLY A 174 -26.32 -12.81 -0.81
C GLY A 174 -26.58 -13.11 -2.29
N GLY A 175 -25.68 -12.79 -3.17
CA GLY A 175 -25.68 -13.33 -4.51
C GLY A 175 -25.19 -14.76 -4.48
N THR A 176 -26.07 -15.74 -4.25
CA THR A 176 -25.81 -17.12 -4.64
C THR A 176 -25.76 -17.18 -6.17
N GLY A 177 -24.80 -16.50 -6.74
CA GLY A 177 -24.48 -16.62 -8.15
C GLY A 177 -24.17 -18.10 -8.41
N SER A 178 -25.20 -18.85 -8.81
CA SER A 178 -25.08 -20.27 -9.17
C SER A 178 -24.24 -20.45 -10.45
N GLY A 179 -23.66 -19.38 -10.98
CA GLY A 179 -22.75 -19.38 -12.13
C GLY A 179 -21.34 -19.84 -11.76
N ALA A 180 -20.69 -20.49 -12.70
CA ALA A 180 -19.26 -20.77 -12.59
C ALA A 180 -18.48 -19.44 -12.61
N LEU A 181 -17.40 -19.35 -11.80
CA LEU A 181 -16.42 -18.29 -11.94
C LEU A 181 -15.71 -18.45 -13.30
N ASP A 182 -15.54 -17.37 -14.04
CA ASP A 182 -14.89 -17.37 -15.35
C ASP A 182 -13.95 -16.18 -15.53
N SER A 183 -13.25 -16.14 -16.66
CA SER A 183 -12.24 -15.12 -16.96
C SER A 183 -12.79 -13.80 -17.50
N SER A 184 -14.09 -13.68 -17.76
CA SER A 184 -14.67 -12.49 -18.42
C SER A 184 -14.38 -11.16 -17.72
N PRO A 185 -14.33 -11.09 -16.37
CA PRO A 185 -13.96 -9.84 -15.70
C PRO A 185 -12.50 -9.41 -15.88
N LEU A 186 -11.59 -10.34 -16.16
CA LEU A 186 -10.18 -10.02 -16.46
C LEU A 186 -10.08 -9.18 -17.76
N ASP A 187 -10.75 -9.63 -18.82
CA ASP A 187 -10.79 -8.90 -20.08
C ASP A 187 -11.55 -7.57 -19.95
N ALA A 188 -12.64 -7.56 -19.17
CA ALA A 188 -13.40 -6.35 -18.89
C ALA A 188 -12.57 -5.30 -18.13
N ALA A 189 -11.80 -5.71 -17.13
CA ALA A 189 -10.88 -4.83 -16.39
C ALA A 189 -9.82 -4.23 -17.33
N ARG A 190 -9.20 -5.08 -18.17
CA ARG A 190 -8.22 -4.65 -19.17
C ARG A 190 -8.81 -3.57 -20.10
N HIS A 191 -10.03 -3.74 -20.57
CA HIS A 191 -10.70 -2.75 -21.42
C HIS A 191 -11.02 -1.45 -20.68
N GLN A 192 -11.52 -1.53 -19.45
CA GLN A 192 -11.82 -0.34 -18.64
C GLN A 192 -10.56 0.44 -18.28
N LEU A 193 -9.45 -0.25 -17.97
CA LEU A 193 -8.15 0.40 -17.74
C LEU A 193 -7.70 1.16 -18.98
N ALA A 194 -7.86 0.58 -20.19
CA ALA A 194 -7.52 1.27 -21.42
C ALA A 194 -8.40 2.50 -21.72
N GLN A 195 -9.66 2.48 -21.32
CA GLN A 195 -10.58 3.63 -21.46
C GLN A 195 -10.20 4.80 -20.56
N ASN A 196 -9.67 4.53 -19.38
CA ASN A 196 -9.25 5.53 -18.38
C ASN A 196 -7.77 5.92 -18.50
N TYR A 197 -7.03 5.31 -19.41
CA TYR A 197 -5.60 5.51 -19.57
C TYR A 197 -5.26 6.84 -20.23
N ASP A 198 -4.23 7.51 -19.73
CA ASP A 198 -3.63 8.70 -20.37
C ASP A 198 -2.55 8.27 -21.38
N PRO A 199 -2.80 8.37 -22.70
CA PRO A 199 -1.84 7.92 -23.70
C PRO A 199 -0.64 8.86 -23.89
N THR A 200 -0.65 10.06 -23.26
CA THR A 200 0.42 11.05 -23.39
C THR A 200 1.44 10.92 -22.28
N TYR A 201 0.98 10.82 -21.04
CA TYR A 201 1.85 10.80 -19.87
C TYR A 201 1.82 9.49 -19.09
N GLY A 202 0.99 8.54 -19.49
CA GLY A 202 0.76 7.32 -18.73
C GLY A 202 -0.09 7.54 -17.47
N GLY A 203 -0.44 6.43 -16.81
CA GLY A 203 -1.33 6.44 -15.66
C GLY A 203 -2.80 6.48 -16.02
N PHE A 204 -3.66 6.59 -15.02
CA PHE A 204 -5.11 6.52 -15.16
C PHE A 204 -5.77 7.79 -14.67
N GLY A 205 -6.80 8.25 -15.41
CA GLY A 205 -7.54 9.46 -15.08
C GLY A 205 -6.78 10.75 -15.38
N GLN A 206 -7.25 11.82 -14.75
CA GLN A 206 -6.65 13.17 -14.81
C GLN A 206 -5.96 13.48 -13.48
N ALA A 207 -5.35 14.68 -13.39
CA ALA A 207 -4.77 15.15 -12.12
C ALA A 207 -5.83 15.30 -11.01
N PRO A 208 -5.49 14.97 -9.75
CA PRO A 208 -4.23 14.37 -9.30
C PRO A 208 -4.08 12.91 -9.74
N LYS A 209 -2.84 12.49 -10.07
CA LYS A 209 -2.56 11.11 -10.52
C LYS A 209 -1.91 10.29 -9.40
N PHE A 210 -2.51 9.11 -9.15
CA PHE A 210 -2.00 8.12 -8.22
C PHE A 210 -1.29 6.96 -8.96
N PRO A 211 -0.32 6.28 -8.32
CA PRO A 211 0.44 5.18 -8.95
C PRO A 211 -0.39 3.96 -9.35
N HIS A 212 -1.41 3.60 -8.59
CA HIS A 212 -2.27 2.42 -8.79
C HIS A 212 -1.50 1.12 -9.06
N PRO A 213 -0.62 0.64 -8.16
CA PRO A 213 0.22 -0.53 -8.41
C PRO A 213 -0.57 -1.80 -8.72
N SER A 214 -1.75 -2.02 -8.10
CA SER A 214 -2.61 -3.17 -8.37
C SER A 214 -3.10 -3.21 -9.82
N ASN A 215 -3.43 -2.05 -10.40
CA ASN A 215 -3.86 -1.95 -11.79
C ASN A 215 -2.71 -2.27 -12.75
N LEU A 216 -1.50 -1.82 -12.42
CA LEU A 216 -0.30 -2.08 -13.22
C LEU A 216 0.16 -3.54 -13.10
N GLU A 217 0.04 -4.17 -11.92
CA GLU A 217 0.25 -5.62 -11.74
C GLU A 217 -0.69 -6.42 -12.64
N LEU A 218 -2.00 -6.08 -12.65
CA LEU A 218 -2.98 -6.76 -13.51
C LEU A 218 -2.64 -6.60 -15.00
N LEU A 219 -2.26 -5.41 -15.46
CA LEU A 219 -1.85 -5.19 -16.85
C LEU A 219 -0.61 -6.00 -17.23
N MET A 220 0.38 -6.08 -16.35
CA MET A 220 1.60 -6.85 -16.57
C MET A 220 1.30 -8.35 -16.67
N ARG A 221 0.45 -8.87 -15.80
CA ARG A 221 0.01 -10.28 -15.83
C ARG A 221 -0.80 -10.58 -17.09
N HIS A 222 -1.72 -9.71 -17.47
CA HIS A 222 -2.50 -9.85 -18.70
C HIS A 222 -1.60 -9.85 -19.95
N TRP A 223 -0.69 -8.90 -20.08
CA TRP A 223 0.28 -8.90 -21.17
C TRP A 223 1.10 -10.18 -21.21
N PHE A 224 1.64 -10.64 -20.07
CA PHE A 224 2.41 -11.87 -19.99
C PHE A 224 1.58 -13.09 -20.45
N SER A 225 0.37 -13.24 -19.94
CA SER A 225 -0.53 -14.33 -20.33
C SER A 225 -0.81 -14.35 -21.83
N THR A 226 -1.09 -13.19 -22.44
CA THR A 226 -1.34 -13.08 -23.89
C THR A 226 -0.08 -13.36 -24.71
N ALA A 227 1.09 -12.95 -24.24
CA ALA A 227 2.37 -13.21 -24.89
C ALA A 227 2.74 -14.70 -24.87
N CYS A 228 2.49 -15.40 -23.77
CA CYS A 228 2.66 -16.85 -23.68
C CYS A 228 1.74 -17.61 -24.64
N ASN A 229 0.59 -17.05 -24.99
CA ASN A 229 -0.36 -17.61 -25.98
C ASN A 229 -0.08 -17.15 -27.42
N SER A 230 1.10 -16.61 -27.71
CA SER A 230 1.54 -16.14 -29.02
C SER A 230 0.69 -15.00 -29.62
N ASN A 231 -0.05 -14.27 -28.80
CA ASN A 231 -0.84 -13.11 -29.21
C ASN A 231 -0.70 -11.97 -28.19
N PRO A 232 0.50 -11.37 -28.04
CA PRO A 232 0.79 -10.40 -27.01
C PRO A 232 -0.07 -9.14 -27.15
N ASP A 233 -0.69 -8.72 -26.05
CA ASP A 233 -1.38 -7.43 -25.95
C ASP A 233 -0.35 -6.30 -25.81
N GLN A 234 0.12 -5.78 -26.97
CA GLN A 234 1.12 -4.71 -27.00
C GLN A 234 0.62 -3.43 -26.33
N GLN A 235 -0.69 -3.13 -26.42
CA GLN A 235 -1.25 -1.95 -25.77
C GLN A 235 -1.13 -2.05 -24.24
N ALA A 236 -1.42 -3.21 -23.64
CA ALA A 236 -1.24 -3.41 -22.20
C ALA A 236 0.22 -3.22 -21.77
N ARG A 237 1.17 -3.77 -22.56
CA ARG A 237 2.61 -3.56 -22.36
C ARG A 237 3.00 -2.08 -22.43
N ASP A 238 2.52 -1.37 -23.45
CA ASP A 238 2.87 0.03 -23.65
C ASP A 238 2.26 0.93 -22.57
N MET A 239 1.03 0.64 -22.12
CA MET A 239 0.40 1.30 -20.99
C MET A 239 1.23 1.13 -19.71
N LEU A 240 1.65 -0.09 -19.40
CA LEU A 240 2.53 -0.38 -18.26
C LEU A 240 3.85 0.38 -18.36
N ARG A 241 4.54 0.25 -19.51
CA ARG A 241 5.87 0.82 -19.71
C ARG A 241 5.86 2.34 -19.62
N LEU A 242 4.91 3.00 -20.34
CA LEU A 242 4.83 4.46 -20.31
C LEU A 242 4.50 4.99 -18.91
N THR A 243 3.62 4.32 -18.16
CA THR A 243 3.28 4.72 -16.79
C THR A 243 4.49 4.60 -15.87
N LEU A 244 5.20 3.47 -15.91
CA LEU A 244 6.38 3.26 -15.06
C LEU A 244 7.51 4.25 -15.41
N HIS A 245 7.73 4.53 -16.71
CA HIS A 245 8.68 5.58 -17.12
C HIS A 245 8.24 6.97 -16.65
N GLY A 246 6.96 7.31 -16.83
CA GLY A 246 6.41 8.59 -16.37
C GLY A 246 6.62 8.82 -14.87
N MET A 247 6.31 7.82 -14.05
CA MET A 247 6.52 7.91 -12.60
C MET A 247 8.02 7.95 -12.24
N GLY A 248 8.83 7.04 -12.79
CA GLY A 248 10.23 6.87 -12.40
C GLY A 248 11.18 7.94 -12.92
N SER A 249 10.87 8.56 -14.08
CA SER A 249 11.62 9.70 -14.62
C SER A 249 11.04 11.03 -14.17
N GLY A 250 9.76 11.03 -13.75
CA GLY A 250 9.06 12.21 -13.24
C GLY A 250 9.52 12.64 -11.86
N GLY A 251 8.87 13.70 -11.36
CA GLY A 251 9.09 14.19 -10.01
C GLY A 251 8.34 13.39 -8.95
N LEU A 252 7.55 12.39 -9.33
CA LEU A 252 6.94 11.46 -8.37
C LEU A 252 8.00 10.57 -7.71
N TYR A 253 9.13 10.35 -8.35
CA TYR A 253 10.29 9.63 -7.81
C TYR A 253 11.35 10.61 -7.32
N ASP A 254 11.89 10.39 -6.12
CA ASP A 254 13.00 11.18 -5.61
C ASP A 254 14.30 10.84 -6.34
N GLN A 255 14.67 11.67 -7.30
CA GLN A 255 15.81 11.47 -8.19
C GLN A 255 17.18 11.43 -7.49
N LEU A 256 17.28 11.88 -6.24
CA LEU A 256 18.51 11.87 -5.45
C LEU A 256 18.54 10.78 -4.40
N GLY A 257 17.48 10.68 -3.60
CA GLY A 257 17.43 9.81 -2.42
C GLY A 257 16.72 8.49 -2.62
N GLY A 258 15.99 8.34 -3.70
CA GLY A 258 15.13 7.15 -3.94
C GLY A 258 13.81 7.21 -3.19
N GLY A 259 12.94 6.27 -3.50
CA GLY A 259 11.58 6.20 -2.98
C GLY A 259 10.60 7.13 -3.70
N PHE A 260 9.33 6.75 -3.65
CA PHE A 260 8.24 7.45 -4.32
C PHE A 260 7.46 8.33 -3.36
N TYR A 261 7.11 9.52 -3.82
CA TYR A 261 6.08 10.35 -3.21
C TYR A 261 4.69 9.77 -3.50
N ARG A 262 3.68 10.25 -2.80
CA ARG A 262 2.36 9.62 -2.78
C ARG A 262 1.58 9.72 -4.09
N TYR A 263 1.45 10.94 -4.64
CA TYR A 263 0.74 11.18 -5.89
C TYR A 263 1.26 12.44 -6.58
N SER A 264 0.99 12.59 -7.88
CA SER A 264 1.30 13.80 -8.62
C SER A 264 0.10 14.75 -8.60
N VAL A 265 0.34 16.02 -8.31
CA VAL A 265 -0.70 17.07 -8.35
C VAL A 265 -1.06 17.48 -9.78
N ASP A 266 -0.20 17.12 -10.74
CA ASP A 266 -0.38 17.37 -12.17
C ASP A 266 -0.49 16.05 -12.98
N GLU A 267 -0.91 16.18 -14.23
CA GLU A 267 -1.10 15.04 -15.14
C GLU A 267 0.22 14.44 -15.68
N LYS A 268 1.36 15.19 -15.54
CA LYS A 268 2.66 14.91 -16.18
C LYS A 268 3.62 14.15 -15.27
N TRP A 269 3.22 13.80 -14.07
CA TRP A 269 4.06 13.21 -13.04
C TRP A 269 5.21 14.14 -12.58
N MET A 270 5.05 15.48 -12.73
CA MET A 270 6.14 16.42 -12.49
C MET A 270 6.22 16.88 -11.04
N ILE A 271 5.10 17.32 -10.46
CA ILE A 271 5.07 17.85 -9.11
C ILE A 271 4.29 16.91 -8.21
N PRO A 272 4.93 16.32 -7.20
CA PRO A 272 4.27 15.45 -6.27
C PRO A 272 3.64 16.24 -5.11
N HIS A 273 2.72 15.61 -4.39
CA HIS A 273 2.54 15.86 -2.97
C HIS A 273 3.67 15.12 -2.23
N PHE A 274 4.49 15.88 -1.49
CA PHE A 274 5.84 15.43 -1.08
C PHE A 274 5.89 14.40 0.05
N GLU A 275 4.77 13.91 0.58
CA GLU A 275 4.76 12.81 1.53
C GLU A 275 5.22 11.49 0.88
N LYS A 276 5.96 10.66 1.62
CA LYS A 276 6.35 9.31 1.19
C LYS A 276 5.76 8.28 2.13
N MET A 277 4.83 7.47 1.59
CA MET A 277 4.12 6.47 2.36
C MET A 277 4.78 5.09 2.21
N LEU A 278 4.88 4.35 3.29
CA LEU A 278 5.42 2.99 3.25
C LEU A 278 4.58 2.07 2.35
N TYR A 279 3.25 2.19 2.44
CA TYR A 279 2.32 1.35 1.68
C TYR A 279 2.35 1.58 0.16
N ASP A 280 2.79 2.73 -0.32
CA ASP A 280 3.01 2.99 -1.75
C ASP A 280 4.32 2.37 -2.21
N ASN A 281 5.38 2.53 -1.40
CA ASN A 281 6.74 2.16 -1.78
C ASN A 281 6.97 0.64 -1.79
N GLY A 282 6.31 -0.14 -0.93
CA GLY A 282 6.40 -1.61 -0.95
C GLY A 282 5.89 -2.23 -2.25
N PRO A 283 4.63 -1.98 -2.65
CA PRO A 283 4.09 -2.46 -3.93
C PRO A 283 4.82 -1.92 -5.15
N LEU A 284 5.27 -0.65 -5.13
CA LEU A 284 6.06 -0.09 -6.24
C LEU A 284 7.43 -0.75 -6.35
N LEU A 285 8.11 -1.03 -5.25
CA LEU A 285 9.38 -1.77 -5.25
C LEU A 285 9.23 -3.15 -5.91
N GLN A 286 8.18 -3.91 -5.54
CA GLN A 286 7.85 -5.17 -6.19
C GLN A 286 7.60 -4.95 -7.69
N LEU A 287 6.72 -4.03 -8.05
CA LEU A 287 6.29 -3.78 -9.42
C LEU A 287 7.47 -3.40 -10.33
N TYR A 288 8.34 -2.48 -9.91
CA TYR A 288 9.54 -2.11 -10.68
C TYR A 288 10.53 -3.27 -10.82
N THR A 289 10.67 -4.10 -9.80
CA THR A 289 11.50 -5.30 -9.85
C THR A 289 10.96 -6.30 -10.88
N GLU A 290 9.67 -6.58 -10.84
CA GLU A 290 9.02 -7.50 -11.77
C GLU A 290 8.96 -6.94 -13.19
N ALA A 291 8.71 -5.64 -13.36
CA ALA A 291 8.73 -4.98 -14.66
C ALA A 291 10.13 -5.00 -15.30
N TRP A 292 11.20 -4.81 -14.51
CA TRP A 292 12.56 -5.01 -15.01
C TRP A 292 12.76 -6.45 -15.52
N ARG A 293 12.33 -7.44 -14.77
CA ARG A 293 12.46 -8.85 -15.19
C ARG A 293 11.66 -9.15 -16.46
N ALA A 294 10.47 -8.57 -16.57
CA ALA A 294 9.57 -8.79 -17.69
C ALA A 294 9.97 -8.06 -18.99
N LEU A 295 10.52 -6.85 -18.86
CA LEU A 295 10.79 -5.94 -19.97
C LEU A 295 12.28 -5.70 -20.26
N GLY A 296 13.18 -6.09 -19.36
CA GLY A 296 14.63 -5.90 -19.49
C GLY A 296 15.11 -4.45 -19.30
N ASP A 297 14.25 -3.53 -18.87
CA ASP A 297 14.56 -2.10 -18.79
C ASP A 297 15.45 -1.78 -17.58
N SER A 298 16.67 -1.34 -17.83
CA SER A 298 17.68 -1.03 -16.80
C SER A 298 17.27 0.13 -15.88
N ALA A 299 16.43 1.05 -16.34
CA ALA A 299 15.91 2.14 -15.51
C ALA A 299 15.02 1.59 -14.39
N PHE A 300 14.19 0.59 -14.66
CA PHE A 300 13.36 -0.04 -13.65
C PHE A 300 14.19 -0.78 -12.59
N ARG A 301 15.28 -1.44 -13.02
CA ARG A 301 16.25 -2.06 -12.10
C ARG A 301 16.87 -1.03 -11.15
N ARG A 302 17.32 0.11 -11.71
CA ARG A 302 17.91 1.21 -10.91
C ARG A 302 16.93 1.74 -9.88
N ILE A 303 15.69 2.03 -10.30
CA ILE A 303 14.63 2.55 -9.42
C ILE A 303 14.33 1.56 -8.29
N ALA A 304 14.22 0.27 -8.59
CA ALA A 304 14.00 -0.76 -7.58
C ALA A 304 15.15 -0.82 -6.56
N LEU A 305 16.40 -0.81 -7.02
CA LEU A 305 17.58 -0.79 -6.14
C LEU A 305 17.60 0.44 -5.23
N GLU A 306 17.45 1.63 -5.80
CA GLU A 306 17.48 2.90 -5.06
C GLU A 306 16.29 3.01 -4.08
N THR A 307 15.11 2.46 -4.43
CA THR A 307 13.95 2.43 -3.51
C THR A 307 14.20 1.50 -2.32
N GLY A 308 14.72 0.29 -2.54
CA GLY A 308 15.09 -0.62 -1.44
C GLY A 308 16.17 -0.03 -0.53
N GLU A 309 17.17 0.64 -1.10
CA GLU A 309 18.21 1.35 -0.34
C GLU A 309 17.66 2.52 0.48
N TRP A 310 16.69 3.26 -0.07
CA TRP A 310 15.98 4.31 0.65
C TRP A 310 15.19 3.73 1.84
N VAL A 311 14.48 2.62 1.65
CA VAL A 311 13.74 1.95 2.73
C VAL A 311 14.67 1.59 3.88
N MET A 312 15.80 0.94 3.61
CA MET A 312 16.76 0.55 4.65
C MET A 312 17.40 1.74 5.35
N ARG A 313 17.68 2.83 4.62
CA ARG A 313 18.34 4.01 5.14
C ARG A 313 17.43 4.90 5.97
N GLU A 314 16.16 5.07 5.56
CA GLU A 314 15.28 6.10 6.12
C GLU A 314 14.05 5.54 6.83
N MET A 315 13.58 4.36 6.44
CA MET A 315 12.31 3.83 6.93
C MET A 315 12.47 2.63 7.87
N GLN A 316 13.62 1.95 7.92
CA GLN A 316 13.78 0.82 8.84
C GLN A 316 14.24 1.28 10.22
N SER A 317 13.52 0.84 11.25
CA SER A 317 13.91 1.10 12.64
C SER A 317 15.13 0.24 13.04
N PRO A 318 15.88 0.65 14.07
CA PRO A 318 16.97 -0.17 14.62
C PRO A 318 16.50 -1.57 15.07
N GLU A 319 15.26 -1.68 15.53
CA GLU A 319 14.64 -2.92 16.00
C GLU A 319 14.17 -3.83 14.85
N GLY A 320 14.06 -3.30 13.62
CA GLY A 320 13.79 -4.07 12.41
C GLY A 320 12.51 -3.70 11.67
N GLY A 321 11.47 -3.22 12.35
CA GLY A 321 10.23 -2.81 11.71
C GLY A 321 10.40 -1.57 10.83
N TYR A 322 9.48 -1.37 9.87
CA TYR A 322 9.49 -0.19 9.00
C TYR A 322 8.52 0.87 9.51
N TYR A 323 8.98 2.12 9.58
CA TYR A 323 8.19 3.29 9.92
C TYR A 323 7.14 3.61 8.84
N SER A 324 6.09 4.34 9.20
CA SER A 324 4.92 4.52 8.32
C SER A 324 5.13 5.57 7.23
N THR A 325 5.68 6.75 7.55
CA THR A 325 5.58 7.90 6.64
C THR A 325 6.71 8.91 6.84
N LEU A 326 7.11 9.60 5.76
CA LEU A 326 7.80 10.89 5.80
C LEU A 326 6.81 11.99 5.42
N ASP A 327 6.79 13.07 6.21
CA ASP A 327 5.93 14.24 5.99
C ASP A 327 6.23 14.95 4.66
N ALA A 328 5.25 15.63 4.10
CA ALA A 328 5.43 16.52 2.95
C ALA A 328 6.20 17.78 3.33
N ASP A 329 6.04 18.24 4.57
CA ASP A 329 6.52 19.54 5.03
C ASP A 329 7.86 19.43 5.75
N SER A 330 8.71 20.40 5.54
CA SER A 330 9.91 20.68 6.34
C SER A 330 9.91 22.16 6.72
N GLU A 331 10.11 22.46 8.02
CA GLU A 331 10.05 23.81 8.56
C GLU A 331 8.75 24.56 8.22
N GLY A 332 7.63 23.82 8.10
CA GLY A 332 6.29 24.35 7.79
C GLY A 332 6.06 24.72 6.32
N GLU A 333 6.92 24.29 5.41
CA GLU A 333 6.81 24.51 3.97
C GLU A 333 6.85 23.18 3.21
N GLU A 334 5.85 22.93 2.35
CA GLU A 334 5.78 21.72 1.54
C GLU A 334 6.95 21.63 0.55
N GLY A 335 7.61 20.48 0.48
CA GLY A 335 8.67 20.19 -0.47
C GLY A 335 10.02 20.88 -0.19
N LYS A 336 10.13 21.74 0.82
CA LYS A 336 11.34 22.56 1.10
C LYS A 336 12.62 21.75 1.18
N PHE A 337 12.59 20.57 1.75
CA PHE A 337 13.74 19.66 1.82
C PHE A 337 14.22 19.22 0.44
N TYR A 338 13.33 19.04 -0.51
CA TYR A 338 13.59 18.38 -1.80
C TYR A 338 13.92 19.35 -2.93
N VAL A 339 13.44 20.60 -2.86
CA VAL A 339 13.58 21.57 -3.96
C VAL A 339 14.90 22.31 -3.95
N TRP A 340 15.27 22.86 -5.10
CA TRP A 340 16.55 23.50 -5.34
C TRP A 340 16.42 24.84 -6.07
N THR A 341 17.44 25.68 -5.97
CA THR A 341 17.70 26.76 -6.91
C THR A 341 18.89 26.41 -7.80
N PRO A 342 18.96 26.85 -9.07
CA PRO A 342 20.13 26.63 -9.93
C PRO A 342 21.43 27.15 -9.32
N ALA A 343 21.36 28.25 -8.57
CA ALA A 343 22.54 28.82 -7.88
C ALA A 343 23.10 27.88 -6.82
N GLN A 344 22.21 27.21 -6.03
CA GLN A 344 22.62 26.21 -5.05
C GLN A 344 23.32 25.02 -5.73
N ILE A 345 22.73 24.50 -6.80
CA ILE A 345 23.30 23.35 -7.53
C ILE A 345 24.62 23.73 -8.17
N LYS A 346 24.71 24.90 -8.85
CA LYS A 346 25.89 25.37 -9.49
C LYS A 346 27.05 25.59 -8.51
N ALA A 347 26.78 25.98 -7.27
CA ALA A 347 27.81 26.18 -6.24
C ALA A 347 28.42 24.84 -5.74
N LEU A 348 27.72 23.73 -5.91
CA LEU A 348 28.11 22.39 -5.44
C LEU A 348 28.84 21.59 -6.52
N LEU A 349 28.56 21.84 -7.80
CA LEU A 349 29.03 21.05 -8.92
C LEU A 349 30.17 21.72 -9.66
N SER A 350 31.05 20.93 -10.27
CA SER A 350 32.00 21.43 -11.27
C SER A 350 31.27 21.86 -12.55
N ASP A 351 31.96 22.60 -13.42
CA ASP A 351 31.35 23.05 -14.69
C ASP A 351 30.93 21.85 -15.56
N ASP A 352 31.72 20.78 -15.60
CA ASP A 352 31.38 19.56 -16.37
C ASP A 352 30.17 18.83 -15.77
N GLU A 353 30.14 18.67 -14.44
CA GLU A 353 28.98 18.06 -13.75
C GLU A 353 27.69 18.88 -13.94
N TYR A 354 27.81 20.22 -13.86
CA TYR A 354 26.67 21.10 -14.08
C TYR A 354 26.19 21.09 -15.54
N ALA A 355 27.11 21.02 -16.51
CA ALA A 355 26.79 20.93 -17.93
C ALA A 355 25.95 19.67 -18.26
N VAL A 356 26.16 18.58 -17.53
CA VAL A 356 25.35 17.35 -17.66
C VAL A 356 24.06 17.43 -16.82
N ALA A 357 24.17 17.84 -15.56
CA ALA A 357 23.04 17.82 -14.63
C ALA A 357 21.95 18.85 -14.98
N ALA A 358 22.33 20.01 -15.51
CA ALA A 358 21.37 21.09 -15.80
C ALA A 358 20.35 20.70 -16.89
N PRO A 359 20.72 20.23 -18.07
CA PRO A 359 19.75 19.74 -19.04
C PRO A 359 19.05 18.45 -18.60
N HIS A 360 19.76 17.59 -17.84
CA HIS A 360 19.16 16.35 -17.35
C HIS A 360 17.97 16.60 -16.42
N TYR A 361 18.11 17.53 -15.48
CA TYR A 361 17.07 17.88 -14.50
C TYR A 361 16.25 19.13 -14.87
N GLY A 362 16.41 19.68 -16.06
CA GLY A 362 15.66 20.85 -16.52
C GLY A 362 15.99 22.15 -15.79
N LEU A 363 17.20 22.29 -15.20
CA LEU A 363 17.64 23.48 -14.46
C LEU A 363 17.90 24.69 -15.35
N ASP A 364 18.03 24.48 -16.66
CA ASP A 364 18.16 25.47 -17.72
C ASP A 364 16.79 26.03 -18.17
N ARG A 365 15.69 25.60 -17.54
CA ARG A 365 14.32 25.98 -17.84
C ARG A 365 13.71 26.82 -16.72
N SER A 366 12.45 27.19 -16.87
CA SER A 366 11.71 27.91 -15.83
C SER A 366 11.50 26.99 -14.61
N ALA A 367 11.47 27.61 -13.42
CA ALA A 367 11.13 26.92 -12.18
C ALA A 367 9.78 26.17 -12.31
N ASN A 368 9.72 24.96 -11.77
CA ASN A 368 8.55 24.10 -11.87
C ASN A 368 7.72 24.01 -10.57
N PHE A 369 8.26 24.53 -9.44
CA PHE A 369 7.54 24.53 -8.16
C PHE A 369 7.87 25.79 -7.34
N GLU A 370 6.93 26.74 -7.22
CA GLU A 370 7.01 27.94 -6.37
C GLU A 370 8.32 28.74 -6.48
N GLY A 371 8.84 28.87 -7.69
CA GLY A 371 10.11 29.58 -7.95
C GLY A 371 11.38 28.72 -7.71
N HIS A 372 11.21 27.44 -7.37
CA HIS A 372 12.25 26.46 -7.18
C HIS A 372 12.18 25.34 -8.23
N TRP A 373 13.18 24.50 -8.28
CA TRP A 373 13.24 23.31 -9.13
C TRP A 373 13.09 22.04 -8.28
N HIS A 374 12.01 21.32 -8.49
CA HIS A 374 11.88 19.92 -8.11
C HIS A 374 12.49 19.07 -9.22
N LEU A 375 13.41 18.16 -8.86
CA LEU A 375 14.18 17.41 -9.85
C LEU A 375 13.32 16.31 -10.50
N HIS A 376 13.35 16.26 -11.83
CA HIS A 376 12.80 15.20 -12.67
C HIS A 376 13.69 15.03 -13.90
N VAL A 377 13.68 13.86 -14.51
CA VAL A 377 14.48 13.61 -15.72
C VAL A 377 13.80 14.29 -16.90
N PHE A 378 14.46 15.31 -17.44
CA PHE A 378 13.96 16.08 -18.58
C PHE A 378 14.55 15.62 -19.91
N SER A 379 15.86 15.39 -19.94
CA SER A 379 16.60 14.89 -21.10
C SER A 379 17.36 13.63 -20.76
N ASP A 380 17.40 12.68 -21.66
CA ASP A 380 18.22 11.48 -21.54
C ASP A 380 19.72 11.79 -21.67
N LEU A 381 20.55 10.90 -21.12
CA LEU A 381 22.00 11.10 -21.11
C LEU A 381 22.65 10.97 -22.48
N GLU A 382 22.07 10.16 -23.38
CA GLU A 382 22.54 9.99 -24.75
C GLU A 382 22.45 11.32 -25.49
N THR A 383 21.30 11.98 -25.46
CA THR A 383 21.09 13.31 -26.07
C THR A 383 22.05 14.34 -25.48
N ILE A 384 22.27 14.32 -24.17
CA ILE A 384 23.18 15.25 -23.48
C ILE A 384 24.64 14.99 -23.87
N ALA A 385 25.08 13.73 -23.88
CA ALA A 385 26.41 13.33 -24.27
C ALA A 385 26.75 13.73 -25.72
N GLU A 386 25.82 13.52 -26.65
CA GLU A 386 25.94 13.97 -28.04
C GLU A 386 26.06 15.50 -28.10
N GLY A 387 25.19 16.24 -27.42
CA GLY A 387 25.21 17.71 -27.40
C GLY A 387 26.49 18.30 -26.81
N LEU A 388 27.10 17.65 -25.83
CA LEU A 388 28.36 18.05 -25.21
C LEU A 388 29.58 17.46 -25.89
N SER A 389 29.43 16.60 -26.89
CA SER A 389 30.54 15.88 -27.56
C SER A 389 31.42 15.09 -26.59
N ILE A 390 30.81 14.41 -25.62
CA ILE A 390 31.46 13.50 -24.65
C ILE A 390 30.94 12.08 -24.80
N SER A 391 31.66 11.10 -24.24
CA SER A 391 31.13 9.71 -24.25
C SER A 391 29.99 9.56 -23.24
N ILE A 392 29.10 8.56 -23.47
CA ILE A 392 28.00 8.27 -22.56
C ILE A 392 28.50 7.86 -21.18
N GLU A 393 29.63 7.15 -21.11
CA GLU A 393 30.26 6.76 -19.85
C GLU A 393 30.73 7.99 -19.04
N ALA A 394 31.30 9.02 -19.74
CA ALA A 394 31.66 10.26 -19.09
C ALA A 394 30.44 11.03 -18.58
N ALA A 395 29.37 11.12 -19.37
CA ALA A 395 28.12 11.73 -18.94
C ALA A 395 27.53 11.01 -17.72
N GLN A 396 27.52 9.67 -17.70
CA GLN A 396 27.10 8.86 -16.56
C GLN A 396 27.93 9.13 -15.30
N GLN A 397 29.26 9.21 -15.43
CA GLN A 397 30.15 9.52 -14.31
C GLN A 397 29.92 10.93 -13.76
N TYR A 398 29.77 11.95 -14.63
CA TYR A 398 29.45 13.30 -14.19
C TYR A 398 28.08 13.37 -13.49
N LEU A 399 27.05 12.73 -14.03
CA LEU A 399 25.74 12.70 -13.39
C LEU A 399 25.77 11.97 -12.05
N GLN A 400 26.45 10.85 -11.96
CA GLN A 400 26.59 10.09 -10.70
C GLN A 400 27.32 10.92 -9.63
N SER A 401 28.42 11.59 -10.00
CA SER A 401 29.15 12.49 -9.10
C SER A 401 28.26 13.67 -8.66
N ALA A 402 27.52 14.28 -9.59
CA ALA A 402 26.58 15.36 -9.29
C ALA A 402 25.49 14.90 -8.31
N ARG A 403 24.84 13.76 -8.58
CA ARG A 403 23.81 13.18 -7.68
C ARG A 403 24.36 12.96 -6.28
N HIS A 404 25.55 12.40 -6.15
CA HIS A 404 26.16 12.15 -4.85
C HIS A 404 26.43 13.45 -4.08
N LYS A 405 26.95 14.50 -4.73
CA LYS A 405 27.19 15.81 -4.10
C LYS A 405 25.90 16.50 -3.70
N LEU A 406 24.88 16.47 -4.56
CA LEU A 406 23.58 17.05 -4.28
C LEU A 406 22.87 16.30 -3.14
N PHE A 407 22.91 14.98 -3.13
CA PHE A 407 22.37 14.18 -2.04
C PHE A 407 23.05 14.53 -0.71
N ALA A 408 24.40 14.54 -0.66
CA ALA A 408 25.15 14.88 0.55
C ALA A 408 24.84 16.30 1.07
N ALA A 409 24.64 17.25 0.17
CA ALA A 409 24.27 18.63 0.55
C ALA A 409 22.82 18.70 1.06
N ARG A 410 21.87 17.96 0.45
CA ARG A 410 20.49 17.88 0.89
C ARG A 410 20.37 17.31 2.30
N GLU A 411 21.16 16.29 2.61
CA GLU A 411 21.18 15.65 3.93
C GLU A 411 21.60 16.58 5.09
N GLN A 412 22.14 17.75 4.79
CA GLN A 412 22.45 18.78 5.80
C GLN A 412 21.26 19.72 6.08
N ARG A 413 20.17 19.60 5.32
CA ARG A 413 18.95 20.39 5.54
C ARG A 413 18.11 19.79 6.68
N VAL A 414 17.19 20.59 7.21
CA VAL A 414 16.19 20.09 8.14
C VAL A 414 15.30 19.09 7.41
N ARG A 415 15.27 17.84 7.90
CA ARG A 415 14.49 16.76 7.29
C ARG A 415 13.00 16.94 7.54
N PRO A 416 12.14 16.44 6.65
CA PRO A 416 10.71 16.27 6.93
C PRO A 416 10.51 15.42 8.18
N GLY A 417 9.40 15.65 8.87
CA GLY A 417 8.98 14.82 9.98
C GLY A 417 8.84 13.36 9.55
N ARG A 418 9.25 12.43 10.42
CA ARG A 418 9.00 11.00 10.21
C ARG A 418 7.98 10.51 11.21
N ASP A 419 6.91 9.92 10.74
CA ASP A 419 5.99 9.21 11.59
C ASP A 419 6.56 7.81 11.88
N GLU A 420 7.02 7.64 13.11
CA GLU A 420 7.72 6.44 13.57
C GLU A 420 6.78 5.35 14.08
N LYS A 421 5.49 5.42 13.78
CA LYS A 421 4.59 4.27 13.97
C LYS A 421 5.02 3.12 13.06
N ILE A 422 4.92 1.92 13.57
CA ILE A 422 5.11 0.69 12.81
C ILE A 422 3.74 0.03 12.68
N LEU A 423 3.18 0.05 11.48
CA LEU A 423 1.87 -0.49 11.15
C LEU A 423 2.04 -1.88 10.55
N THR A 424 1.35 -2.87 11.10
CA THR A 424 1.52 -4.28 10.71
C THR A 424 1.20 -4.51 9.23
N SER A 425 0.08 -4.00 8.73
CA SER A 425 -0.32 -4.16 7.31
C SER A 425 0.69 -3.53 6.35
N TRP A 426 1.14 -2.31 6.62
CA TRP A 426 2.09 -1.64 5.74
C TRP A 426 3.46 -2.31 5.74
N ASN A 427 3.87 -2.88 6.89
CA ASN A 427 5.05 -3.72 6.98
C ASN A 427 4.91 -4.99 6.14
N GLY A 428 3.74 -5.64 6.13
CA GLY A 428 3.47 -6.78 5.27
C GLY A 428 3.71 -6.48 3.78
N LEU A 429 3.22 -5.33 3.30
CA LEU A 429 3.45 -4.86 1.93
C LEU A 429 4.94 -4.59 1.64
N MET A 430 5.65 -3.97 2.58
CA MET A 430 7.07 -3.67 2.41
C MET A 430 7.95 -4.94 2.50
N ILE A 431 7.65 -5.86 3.41
CA ILE A 431 8.31 -7.18 3.50
C ILE A 431 8.22 -7.89 2.15
N LYS A 432 7.04 -7.91 1.52
CA LYS A 432 6.85 -8.48 0.19
C LYS A 432 7.72 -7.79 -0.86
N GLY A 433 7.73 -6.47 -0.90
CA GLY A 433 8.54 -5.68 -1.84
C GLY A 433 10.04 -5.95 -1.68
N MET A 434 10.54 -5.93 -0.44
CA MET A 434 11.95 -6.19 -0.12
C MET A 434 12.37 -7.63 -0.41
N ALA A 435 11.53 -8.62 -0.10
CA ALA A 435 11.78 -10.02 -0.40
C ALA A 435 11.86 -10.28 -1.92
N CYS A 436 10.90 -9.74 -2.68
CA CYS A 436 10.88 -9.81 -4.14
C CYS A 436 12.13 -9.15 -4.75
N ALA A 437 12.43 -7.92 -4.33
CA ALA A 437 13.60 -7.18 -4.81
C ALA A 437 14.91 -7.88 -4.43
N GLY A 438 15.04 -8.34 -3.19
CA GLY A 438 16.23 -9.07 -2.71
C GLY A 438 16.52 -10.30 -3.54
N ARG A 439 15.48 -11.13 -3.76
CA ARG A 439 15.56 -12.36 -4.54
C ARG A 439 15.99 -12.11 -5.99
N HIS A 440 15.38 -11.15 -6.66
CA HIS A 440 15.57 -10.95 -8.10
C HIS A 440 16.72 -10.03 -8.46
N LEU A 441 17.07 -9.07 -7.59
CA LEU A 441 18.22 -8.18 -7.79
C LEU A 441 19.53 -8.73 -7.22
N GLY A 442 19.49 -9.89 -6.53
CA GLY A 442 20.66 -10.49 -5.88
C GLY A 442 21.14 -9.71 -4.65
N ARG A 443 20.22 -9.06 -3.90
CA ARG A 443 20.49 -8.22 -2.73
C ARG A 443 20.12 -8.97 -1.45
N GLN A 444 21.10 -9.68 -0.87
CA GLN A 444 20.90 -10.43 0.37
C GLN A 444 20.53 -9.50 1.54
N ASP A 445 21.06 -8.30 1.60
CA ASP A 445 20.74 -7.28 2.59
C ASP A 445 19.26 -6.85 2.56
N PHE A 446 18.58 -6.88 1.41
CA PHE A 446 17.15 -6.65 1.30
C PHE A 446 16.34 -7.80 1.93
N ILE A 447 16.77 -9.04 1.68
CA ILE A 447 16.15 -10.24 2.31
C ILE A 447 16.31 -10.16 3.83
N GLU A 448 17.52 -9.89 4.32
CA GLU A 448 17.80 -9.73 5.75
C GLU A 448 17.00 -8.59 6.38
N SER A 449 16.81 -7.47 5.65
CA SER A 449 15.96 -6.37 6.09
C SER A 449 14.50 -6.82 6.27
N ALA A 450 13.94 -7.58 5.30
CA ALA A 450 12.59 -8.14 5.39
C ALA A 450 12.47 -9.14 6.55
N GLN A 451 13.48 -10.00 6.76
CA GLN A 451 13.52 -10.94 7.87
C GLN A 451 13.50 -10.23 9.23
N ARG A 452 14.29 -9.16 9.40
CA ARG A 452 14.26 -8.36 10.63
C ARG A 452 12.89 -7.74 10.88
N ALA A 453 12.17 -7.31 9.83
CA ALA A 453 10.84 -6.78 9.98
C ALA A 453 9.82 -7.85 10.40
N VAL A 454 9.90 -9.06 9.82
CA VAL A 454 9.08 -10.21 10.27
C VAL A 454 9.36 -10.54 11.72
N ASP A 455 10.63 -10.64 12.11
CA ASP A 455 11.04 -10.97 13.47
C ASP A 455 10.56 -9.91 14.47
N PHE A 456 10.65 -8.63 14.12
CA PHE A 456 10.11 -7.53 14.93
C PHE A 456 8.59 -7.67 15.13
N ILE A 457 7.83 -7.92 14.06
CA ILE A 457 6.37 -8.06 14.15
C ILE A 457 6.01 -9.29 14.99
N HIS A 458 6.67 -10.41 14.76
CA HIS A 458 6.41 -11.64 15.53
C HIS A 458 6.70 -11.47 17.02
N ILE A 459 7.77 -10.77 17.40
CA ILE A 459 8.16 -10.55 18.79
C ILE A 459 7.30 -9.46 19.46
N THR A 460 7.00 -8.37 18.76
CA THR A 460 6.42 -7.15 19.35
C THR A 460 4.93 -7.04 19.13
N LEU A 461 4.44 -7.38 17.93
CA LEU A 461 3.06 -7.15 17.48
C LEU A 461 2.23 -8.44 17.43
N TYR A 462 2.79 -9.62 17.70
CA TYR A 462 2.03 -10.86 17.79
C TYR A 462 1.97 -11.32 19.23
N ARG A 463 0.78 -11.25 19.84
CA ARG A 463 0.53 -11.57 21.25
C ARG A 463 -0.75 -12.39 21.39
N ASP A 464 -0.73 -13.39 22.24
CA ASP A 464 -1.90 -14.24 22.51
C ASP A 464 -2.53 -14.81 21.22
N GLN A 465 -1.70 -15.20 20.26
CA GLN A 465 -2.07 -15.69 18.92
C GLN A 465 -2.84 -14.66 18.05
N ARG A 466 -2.73 -13.38 18.36
CA ARG A 466 -3.37 -12.29 17.62
C ARG A 466 -2.36 -11.22 17.23
N LEU A 467 -2.50 -10.69 16.00
CA LEU A 467 -1.77 -9.51 15.58
C LEU A 467 -2.33 -8.26 16.25
N LEU A 468 -1.44 -7.35 16.58
CA LEU A 468 -1.75 -5.96 16.91
C LEU A 468 -1.48 -5.08 15.69
N ALA A 469 -2.27 -4.00 15.51
CA ALA A 469 -2.22 -3.17 14.32
C ALA A 469 -1.02 -2.21 14.30
N THR A 470 -0.63 -1.67 15.46
CA THR A 470 0.35 -0.58 15.54
C THR A 470 1.30 -0.72 16.70
N CYS A 471 2.53 -0.23 16.53
CA CYS A 471 3.53 -0.08 17.57
C CYS A 471 4.24 1.27 17.44
N LYS A 472 4.38 2.00 18.57
CA LYS A 472 5.21 3.20 18.67
C LYS A 472 5.96 3.16 19.99
N ASP A 473 7.28 3.41 19.96
CA ASP A 473 8.14 3.43 21.16
C ASP A 473 8.01 2.16 22.03
N GLY A 474 7.92 0.98 21.37
CA GLY A 474 7.76 -0.31 22.03
C GLY A 474 6.36 -0.59 22.61
N LYS A 475 5.41 0.33 22.45
CA LYS A 475 4.02 0.15 22.88
C LYS A 475 3.18 -0.34 21.70
N ALA A 476 2.93 -1.65 21.67
CA ALA A 476 2.02 -2.26 20.68
C ALA A 476 0.59 -2.27 21.22
N HIS A 477 -0.38 -1.90 20.39
CA HIS A 477 -1.79 -1.83 20.78
C HIS A 477 -2.72 -1.92 19.55
N LEU A 478 -4.02 -1.94 19.79
CA LEU A 478 -5.11 -2.18 18.86
C LEU A 478 -5.05 -3.57 18.23
N MET A 479 -6.19 -4.25 18.20
CA MET A 479 -6.30 -5.55 17.54
C MET A 479 -6.14 -5.40 16.04
N GLY A 480 -5.40 -6.33 15.44
CA GLY A 480 -5.15 -6.32 14.00
C GLY A 480 -6.43 -6.44 13.17
N TYR A 481 -6.42 -5.79 12.03
CA TYR A 481 -7.47 -5.79 11.01
C TYR A 481 -7.20 -6.84 9.94
N LEU A 482 -8.16 -7.11 9.06
CA LEU A 482 -8.02 -8.02 7.92
C LEU A 482 -6.73 -7.78 7.14
N ASP A 483 -6.43 -6.51 6.85
CA ASP A 483 -5.26 -6.12 6.06
C ASP A 483 -3.94 -6.51 6.75
N ASP A 484 -3.89 -6.45 8.09
CA ASP A 484 -2.70 -6.83 8.87
C ASP A 484 -2.37 -8.32 8.68
N TYR A 485 -3.38 -9.17 8.70
CA TYR A 485 -3.20 -10.61 8.49
C TYR A 485 -2.93 -10.94 7.01
N ALA A 486 -3.74 -10.41 6.10
CA ALA A 486 -3.63 -10.74 4.67
C ALA A 486 -2.27 -10.32 4.09
N PHE A 487 -1.82 -9.09 4.38
CA PHE A 487 -0.57 -8.57 3.84
C PHE A 487 0.65 -9.22 4.50
N MET A 488 0.56 -9.55 5.79
CA MET A 488 1.63 -10.31 6.44
C MET A 488 1.78 -11.72 5.87
N ILE A 489 0.69 -12.45 5.60
CA ILE A 489 0.75 -13.76 4.96
C ILE A 489 1.38 -13.63 3.56
N ASP A 490 0.99 -12.62 2.77
CA ASP A 490 1.54 -12.37 1.42
C ASP A 490 3.05 -12.08 1.48
N GLY A 491 3.47 -11.24 2.43
CA GLY A 491 4.89 -10.95 2.69
C GLY A 491 5.69 -12.18 3.10
N LEU A 492 5.15 -12.99 3.99
CA LEU A 492 5.79 -14.25 4.43
C LEU A 492 5.94 -15.26 3.30
N LEU A 493 4.91 -15.43 2.46
CA LEU A 493 4.98 -16.33 1.31
C LEU A 493 5.99 -15.88 0.26
N GLU A 494 6.17 -14.57 0.08
CA GLU A 494 7.20 -14.03 -0.80
C GLU A 494 8.61 -14.23 -0.20
N LEU A 495 8.75 -13.98 1.11
CA LEU A 495 10.03 -14.17 1.82
C LEU A 495 10.47 -15.63 1.83
N LEU A 496 9.55 -16.58 2.00
CA LEU A 496 9.82 -18.02 1.90
C LEU A 496 10.34 -18.46 0.52
N GLN A 497 9.98 -17.73 -0.54
CA GLN A 497 10.56 -17.96 -1.87
C GLN A 497 11.98 -17.38 -2.01
N ALA A 498 12.30 -16.32 -1.26
CA ALA A 498 13.64 -15.72 -1.24
C ALA A 498 14.60 -16.56 -0.37
N GLU A 499 14.19 -16.88 0.83
CA GLU A 499 14.94 -17.70 1.78
C GLU A 499 13.98 -18.41 2.73
N TRP A 500 14.10 -19.74 2.80
CA TRP A 500 13.22 -20.58 3.62
C TRP A 500 13.59 -20.51 5.11
N ARG A 501 12.60 -20.18 5.95
CA ARG A 501 12.67 -20.31 7.41
C ARG A 501 11.42 -21.06 7.90
N ASP A 502 11.59 -22.18 8.61
CA ASP A 502 10.45 -23.00 9.10
C ASP A 502 9.48 -22.17 9.97
N GLN A 503 10.01 -21.23 10.77
CA GLN A 503 9.22 -20.35 11.60
C GLN A 503 8.31 -19.41 10.80
N ASP A 504 8.70 -18.97 9.60
CA ASP A 504 7.90 -18.07 8.77
C ASP A 504 6.71 -18.83 8.16
N LEU A 505 6.89 -20.09 7.77
CA LEU A 505 5.77 -20.92 7.35
C LEU A 505 4.80 -21.19 8.51
N ALA A 506 5.34 -21.50 9.69
CA ALA A 506 4.52 -21.71 10.88
C ALA A 506 3.70 -20.46 11.21
N PHE A 507 4.33 -19.28 11.13
CA PHE A 507 3.67 -18.00 11.38
C PHE A 507 2.59 -17.72 10.34
N ALA A 508 2.86 -17.89 9.03
CA ALA A 508 1.87 -17.73 7.97
C ALA A 508 0.63 -18.61 8.19
N ARG A 509 0.83 -19.86 8.63
CA ARG A 509 -0.27 -20.77 8.97
C ARG A 509 -1.09 -20.29 10.16
N GLN A 510 -0.43 -19.85 11.24
CA GLN A 510 -1.11 -19.30 12.41
C GLN A 510 -1.99 -18.10 12.05
N LEU A 511 -1.46 -17.18 11.22
CA LEU A 511 -2.22 -16.03 10.75
C LEU A 511 -3.42 -16.45 9.87
N ALA A 512 -3.26 -17.45 9.01
CA ALA A 512 -4.35 -17.98 8.18
C ALA A 512 -5.46 -18.64 9.02
N GLU A 513 -5.10 -19.40 10.06
CA GLU A 513 -6.12 -19.96 10.98
C GLU A 513 -6.88 -18.83 11.70
N THR A 514 -6.21 -17.78 12.15
CA THR A 514 -6.87 -16.63 12.78
C THR A 514 -7.84 -15.92 11.81
N LEU A 515 -7.47 -15.78 10.53
CA LEU A 515 -8.38 -15.24 9.51
C LEU A 515 -9.66 -16.06 9.40
N LEU A 516 -9.53 -17.39 9.30
CA LEU A 516 -10.67 -18.29 9.17
C LEU A 516 -11.53 -18.35 10.45
N GLU A 517 -10.92 -18.19 11.61
CA GLU A 517 -11.61 -18.27 12.90
C GLU A 517 -12.40 -16.99 13.22
N HIS A 518 -11.77 -15.82 13.03
CA HIS A 518 -12.28 -14.55 13.56
C HIS A 518 -12.79 -13.56 12.51
N PHE A 519 -12.43 -13.73 11.25
CA PHE A 519 -12.76 -12.75 10.21
C PHE A 519 -13.69 -13.31 9.13
N GLU A 520 -13.71 -14.64 8.91
CA GLU A 520 -14.47 -15.24 7.83
C GLU A 520 -15.99 -15.16 8.06
N ASP A 521 -16.72 -14.71 7.04
CA ASP A 521 -18.15 -14.93 6.95
C ASP A 521 -18.42 -16.26 6.24
N ARG A 522 -18.64 -17.31 7.01
CA ARG A 522 -18.86 -18.66 6.47
C ARG A 522 -20.21 -18.83 5.75
N GLU A 523 -21.17 -17.93 6.00
CA GLU A 523 -22.50 -18.01 5.41
C GLU A 523 -22.53 -17.32 4.04
N GLN A 524 -21.98 -16.10 3.96
CA GLN A 524 -22.05 -15.30 2.74
C GLN A 524 -20.70 -15.24 1.99
N GLY A 525 -19.64 -15.72 2.59
CA GLY A 525 -18.28 -15.67 2.06
C GLY A 525 -17.57 -14.37 2.33
N GLY A 526 -16.25 -14.36 2.08
CA GLY A 526 -15.36 -13.23 2.32
C GLY A 526 -15.03 -13.02 3.78
N PHE A 527 -14.27 -11.95 4.03
CA PHE A 527 -13.75 -11.61 5.34
C PHE A 527 -14.22 -10.22 5.75
N TYR A 528 -14.69 -10.09 6.98
CA TYR A 528 -14.94 -8.80 7.59
C TYR A 528 -13.63 -8.07 7.85
N PHE A 529 -13.67 -6.73 7.84
CA PHE A 529 -12.48 -5.92 8.09
C PHE A 529 -11.98 -6.01 9.53
N THR A 530 -12.89 -6.19 10.49
CA THR A 530 -12.59 -6.37 11.92
C THR A 530 -12.89 -7.79 12.37
N ALA A 531 -12.19 -8.27 13.40
CA ALA A 531 -12.46 -9.55 14.03
C ALA A 531 -13.86 -9.58 14.70
N ASP A 532 -14.36 -10.78 14.99
CA ASP A 532 -15.68 -10.97 15.63
C ASP A 532 -15.71 -10.53 17.10
N ASP A 533 -14.56 -10.48 17.75
CA ASP A 533 -14.35 -10.01 19.12
C ASP A 533 -13.85 -8.56 19.23
N HIS A 534 -13.86 -7.82 18.10
CA HIS A 534 -13.55 -6.39 18.07
C HIS A 534 -14.66 -5.58 18.77
N GLU A 535 -14.37 -4.29 19.15
CA GLU A 535 -15.43 -3.41 19.65
C GLU A 535 -16.61 -3.30 18.66
N GLN A 536 -17.81 -3.25 19.19
CA GLN A 536 -19.00 -3.19 18.35
C GLN A 536 -19.19 -1.77 17.81
N LEU A 537 -18.98 -1.59 16.50
CA LEU A 537 -19.29 -0.40 15.73
C LEU A 537 -20.66 -0.55 15.06
N PHE A 538 -21.26 0.56 14.62
CA PHE A 538 -22.59 0.51 13.98
C PHE A 538 -22.57 -0.18 12.60
N HIS A 539 -21.41 -0.40 12.02
CA HIS A 539 -21.21 -1.11 10.76
C HIS A 539 -19.92 -1.94 10.81
N ARG A 540 -19.94 -3.13 10.22
CA ARG A 540 -18.79 -4.04 10.11
C ARG A 540 -18.56 -4.37 8.64
N PRO A 541 -17.68 -3.62 7.92
CA PRO A 541 -17.53 -3.72 6.47
C PRO A 541 -16.80 -5.00 6.03
N LYS A 542 -17.10 -5.45 4.80
CA LYS A 542 -16.32 -6.41 4.01
C LYS A 542 -15.76 -5.70 2.77
N PRO A 543 -14.57 -5.05 2.85
CA PRO A 543 -14.04 -4.26 1.73
C PRO A 543 -13.58 -5.18 0.59
N THR A 544 -13.96 -4.83 -0.63
CA THR A 544 -13.57 -5.56 -1.86
C THR A 544 -12.87 -4.67 -2.88
N LEU A 545 -13.03 -3.35 -2.76
CA LEU A 545 -12.39 -2.38 -3.66
C LEU A 545 -10.92 -2.18 -3.31
N ASP A 546 -10.09 -2.07 -4.33
CA ASP A 546 -8.74 -1.55 -4.19
C ASP A 546 -8.80 -0.02 -3.98
N GLU A 547 -8.08 0.44 -2.97
CA GLU A 547 -7.92 1.85 -2.64
C GLU A 547 -6.45 2.25 -2.89
N SER A 548 -5.83 3.03 -1.98
CA SER A 548 -4.38 3.25 -2.01
C SER A 548 -3.59 1.96 -1.75
N THR A 549 -4.20 1.01 -1.03
CA THR A 549 -3.69 -0.35 -0.84
C THR A 549 -4.59 -1.35 -1.55
N PRO A 550 -4.08 -2.54 -1.91
CA PRO A 550 -4.93 -3.60 -2.46
C PRO A 550 -6.00 -4.02 -1.44
N SER A 551 -7.14 -4.51 -1.92
CA SER A 551 -8.21 -5.03 -1.06
C SER A 551 -7.73 -6.18 -0.18
N GLY A 552 -7.95 -6.09 1.14
CA GLY A 552 -7.65 -7.17 2.07
C GLY A 552 -8.33 -8.48 1.72
N ASN A 553 -9.58 -8.45 1.22
CA ASN A 553 -10.28 -9.64 0.72
C ASN A 553 -9.61 -10.24 -0.52
N GLY A 554 -9.12 -9.39 -1.45
CA GLY A 554 -8.39 -9.85 -2.63
C GLY A 554 -7.07 -10.52 -2.28
N VAL A 555 -6.29 -9.88 -1.40
CA VAL A 555 -5.01 -10.44 -0.94
C VAL A 555 -5.24 -11.69 -0.11
N ALA A 556 -6.23 -11.73 0.80
CA ALA A 556 -6.56 -12.92 1.59
C ALA A 556 -6.95 -14.11 0.68
N ALA A 557 -7.79 -13.89 -0.33
CA ALA A 557 -8.15 -14.94 -1.28
C ALA A 557 -6.92 -15.49 -2.01
N ARG A 558 -6.03 -14.62 -2.51
CA ARG A 558 -4.80 -15.04 -3.20
C ARG A 558 -3.85 -15.80 -2.29
N THR A 559 -3.58 -15.26 -1.11
CA THR A 559 -2.61 -15.87 -0.18
C THR A 559 -3.07 -17.20 0.39
N LEU A 560 -4.37 -17.32 0.69
CA LEU A 560 -4.96 -18.58 1.12
C LEU A 560 -4.90 -19.65 0.02
N GLN A 561 -5.11 -19.29 -1.26
CA GLN A 561 -4.90 -20.24 -2.37
C GLN A 561 -3.46 -20.69 -2.45
N ARG A 562 -2.50 -19.76 -2.43
CA ARG A 562 -1.06 -20.09 -2.50
C ARG A 562 -0.61 -20.96 -1.34
N LEU A 563 -0.98 -20.58 -0.11
CA LEU A 563 -0.67 -21.37 1.08
C LEU A 563 -1.38 -22.74 1.06
N GLY A 564 -2.66 -22.77 0.66
CA GLY A 564 -3.45 -24.00 0.51
C GLY A 564 -2.82 -24.98 -0.46
N HIS A 565 -2.37 -24.52 -1.63
CA HIS A 565 -1.66 -25.37 -2.60
C HIS A 565 -0.27 -25.81 -2.10
N LEU A 566 0.44 -24.94 -1.38
CA LEU A 566 1.78 -25.26 -0.84
C LEU A 566 1.73 -26.40 0.16
N ILE A 567 0.79 -26.36 1.11
CA ILE A 567 0.71 -27.32 2.21
C ILE A 567 -0.39 -28.39 2.03
N GLY A 568 -1.27 -28.27 1.02
CA GLY A 568 -2.37 -29.19 0.76
C GLY A 568 -3.59 -28.95 1.67
N GLU A 569 -3.85 -27.73 2.11
CA GLU A 569 -4.98 -27.40 2.99
C GLU A 569 -6.19 -26.88 2.19
N THR A 570 -7.17 -27.77 2.02
CA THR A 570 -8.36 -27.49 1.19
C THR A 570 -9.29 -26.43 1.79
N ARG A 571 -9.34 -26.29 3.13
CA ARG A 571 -10.15 -25.24 3.79
C ARG A 571 -9.74 -23.84 3.34
N TYR A 572 -8.44 -23.60 3.08
CA TYR A 572 -7.95 -22.33 2.57
C TYR A 572 -8.42 -22.06 1.15
N LEU A 573 -8.42 -23.10 0.30
CA LEU A 573 -8.91 -23.00 -1.08
C LEU A 573 -10.42 -22.72 -1.12
N GLU A 574 -11.17 -23.38 -0.27
CA GLU A 574 -12.62 -23.19 -0.15
C GLU A 574 -12.98 -21.77 0.36
N ALA A 575 -12.24 -21.25 1.35
CA ALA A 575 -12.43 -19.89 1.85
C ALA A 575 -12.12 -18.83 0.77
N ALA A 576 -11.07 -19.04 -0.01
CA ALA A 576 -10.72 -18.19 -1.14
C ALA A 576 -11.82 -18.22 -2.22
N GLU A 577 -12.35 -19.39 -2.57
CA GLU A 577 -13.45 -19.50 -3.53
C GLU A 577 -14.71 -18.80 -3.03
N ARG A 578 -15.09 -18.98 -1.74
CA ARG A 578 -16.22 -18.26 -1.14
C ARG A 578 -16.03 -16.75 -1.23
N THR A 579 -14.81 -16.25 -1.04
CA THR A 579 -14.49 -14.82 -1.17
C THR A 579 -14.68 -14.31 -2.60
N LEU A 580 -14.23 -15.05 -3.59
CA LEU A 580 -14.42 -14.71 -5.01
C LEU A 580 -15.90 -14.72 -5.39
N ARG A 581 -16.67 -15.70 -4.92
CA ARG A 581 -18.13 -15.79 -5.17
C ARG A 581 -18.89 -14.64 -4.52
N MET A 582 -18.54 -14.28 -3.27
CA MET A 582 -19.14 -13.14 -2.57
C MET A 582 -18.89 -11.84 -3.34
N SER A 583 -17.68 -11.66 -3.87
CA SER A 583 -17.26 -10.45 -4.60
C SER A 583 -17.72 -10.43 -6.07
N TRP A 584 -18.29 -11.51 -6.60
CA TRP A 584 -18.55 -11.72 -8.03
C TRP A 584 -19.38 -10.61 -8.69
N SER A 585 -20.41 -10.12 -8.00
CA SER A 585 -21.24 -9.01 -8.49
C SER A 585 -20.42 -7.72 -8.64
N GLY A 586 -19.63 -7.36 -7.64
CA GLY A 586 -18.78 -6.17 -7.65
C GLY A 586 -17.70 -6.26 -8.74
N ILE A 587 -17.02 -7.41 -8.83
CA ILE A 587 -16.01 -7.69 -9.85
C ILE A 587 -16.58 -7.51 -11.28
N ASN A 588 -17.81 -7.92 -11.53
CA ASN A 588 -18.46 -7.76 -12.85
C ASN A 588 -18.94 -6.33 -13.12
N GLN A 589 -19.31 -5.57 -12.09
CA GLN A 589 -19.79 -4.20 -12.25
C GLN A 589 -18.66 -3.21 -12.51
N ILE A 590 -17.60 -3.26 -11.69
CA ILE A 590 -16.47 -2.33 -11.76
C ILE A 590 -15.16 -3.13 -11.67
N PRO A 591 -14.83 -3.94 -12.69
CA PRO A 591 -13.67 -4.85 -12.64
C PRO A 591 -12.36 -4.13 -12.29
N TYR A 592 -12.06 -2.97 -12.90
CA TYR A 592 -10.79 -2.25 -12.70
C TYR A 592 -10.55 -1.75 -11.26
N ALA A 593 -11.60 -1.68 -10.44
CA ALA A 593 -11.51 -1.32 -9.04
C ALA A 593 -11.31 -2.53 -8.10
N HIS A 594 -11.17 -3.73 -8.66
CA HIS A 594 -11.04 -5.00 -7.92
C HIS A 594 -9.82 -5.81 -8.39
N CYS A 595 -8.73 -5.14 -8.78
CA CYS A 595 -7.57 -5.81 -9.38
C CYS A 595 -6.93 -6.87 -8.48
N ALA A 596 -6.88 -6.65 -7.16
CA ALA A 596 -6.40 -7.66 -6.21
C ALA A 596 -7.26 -8.95 -6.21
N LEU A 597 -8.59 -8.79 -6.28
CA LEU A 597 -9.53 -9.92 -6.43
C LEU A 597 -9.43 -10.57 -7.81
N LEU A 598 -9.17 -9.80 -8.86
CA LEU A 598 -8.98 -10.34 -10.20
C LEU A 598 -7.70 -11.16 -10.32
N VAL A 599 -6.62 -10.76 -9.65
CA VAL A 599 -5.40 -11.59 -9.55
C VAL A 599 -5.69 -12.89 -8.80
N ALA A 600 -6.49 -12.84 -7.72
CA ALA A 600 -6.93 -14.04 -7.03
C ALA A 600 -7.84 -14.93 -7.91
N LEU A 601 -8.71 -14.34 -8.72
CA LEU A 601 -9.55 -15.04 -9.69
C LEU A 601 -8.71 -15.73 -10.78
N GLU A 602 -7.72 -15.04 -11.33
CA GLU A 602 -6.78 -15.63 -12.31
C GLU A 602 -6.09 -16.87 -11.75
N GLU A 603 -5.56 -16.79 -10.52
CA GLU A 603 -4.90 -17.91 -9.83
C GLU A 603 -5.89 -19.02 -9.40
N HIS A 604 -7.18 -18.70 -9.21
CA HIS A 604 -8.22 -19.69 -8.97
C HIS A 604 -8.54 -20.50 -10.25
N LEU A 605 -8.68 -19.80 -11.38
CA LEU A 605 -9.00 -20.43 -12.68
C LEU A 605 -7.80 -21.19 -13.26
N THR A 606 -6.60 -20.66 -13.02
CA THR A 606 -5.34 -21.25 -13.49
C THR A 606 -4.35 -21.25 -12.32
N PRO A 607 -4.37 -22.32 -11.48
CA PRO A 607 -3.47 -22.40 -10.33
C PRO A 607 -2.01 -22.23 -10.73
N PRO A 608 -1.21 -21.48 -9.95
CA PRO A 608 0.19 -21.24 -10.26
C PRO A 608 0.98 -22.54 -10.24
N GLN A 609 2.04 -22.59 -11.07
CA GLN A 609 3.03 -23.65 -11.02
C GLN A 609 3.82 -23.54 -9.72
N LEU A 610 3.74 -24.58 -8.90
CA LEU A 610 4.47 -24.68 -7.64
C LEU A 610 5.65 -25.62 -7.82
N ILE A 611 6.87 -25.12 -7.57
CA ILE A 611 8.10 -25.91 -7.62
C ILE A 611 8.70 -25.93 -6.22
N VAL A 612 8.66 -27.09 -5.58
CA VAL A 612 9.33 -27.33 -4.30
C VAL A 612 10.66 -28.02 -4.57
N VAL A 613 11.76 -27.35 -4.26
CA VAL A 613 13.12 -27.88 -4.39
C VAL A 613 13.62 -28.28 -3.01
N ARG A 614 14.05 -29.54 -2.86
CA ARG A 614 14.57 -30.08 -1.61
C ARG A 614 16.03 -30.48 -1.77
N GLY A 615 16.89 -30.11 -0.84
CA GLY A 615 18.32 -30.46 -0.87
C GLY A 615 19.17 -29.64 0.08
N LYS A 616 20.48 -29.74 -0.09
CA LYS A 616 21.42 -28.84 0.59
C LYS A 616 21.35 -27.46 -0.05
N ILE A 617 21.36 -26.37 0.76
CA ILE A 617 21.21 -25.00 0.29
C ILE A 617 22.14 -24.70 -0.90
N ALA A 618 23.44 -25.00 -0.79
CA ALA A 618 24.39 -24.73 -1.85
C ALA A 618 24.11 -25.52 -3.15
N SER A 619 23.57 -26.74 -3.05
CA SER A 619 23.24 -27.57 -4.21
C SER A 619 21.93 -27.13 -4.89
N MET A 620 21.02 -26.49 -4.17
CA MET A 620 19.76 -25.99 -4.70
C MET A 620 19.92 -24.70 -5.51
N ALA A 621 21.00 -23.91 -5.30
CA ALA A 621 21.18 -22.60 -5.91
C ALA A 621 21.01 -22.60 -7.45
N PRO A 622 21.61 -23.52 -8.24
CA PRO A 622 21.42 -23.55 -9.69
C PRO A 622 19.96 -23.83 -10.12
N TRP A 623 19.22 -24.60 -9.31
CA TRP A 623 17.81 -24.92 -9.56
C TRP A 623 16.92 -23.69 -9.37
N ILE A 624 17.20 -22.93 -8.30
CA ILE A 624 16.49 -21.72 -7.98
C ILE A 624 16.78 -20.63 -9.01
N GLU A 625 18.05 -20.45 -9.37
CA GLU A 625 18.45 -19.55 -10.46
C GLU A 625 17.70 -19.88 -11.75
N ARG A 626 17.61 -21.16 -12.11
CA ARG A 626 16.86 -21.60 -13.29
C ARG A 626 15.37 -21.30 -13.21
N CYS A 627 14.72 -21.52 -12.07
CA CYS A 627 13.32 -21.17 -11.85
C CYS A 627 13.07 -19.68 -12.00
N HIS A 628 14.03 -18.85 -11.61
CA HIS A 628 13.92 -17.39 -11.63
C HIS A 628 14.47 -16.72 -12.88
N GLN A 629 15.08 -17.46 -13.82
CA GLN A 629 15.73 -16.89 -15.00
C GLN A 629 14.76 -16.07 -15.87
N ALA A 630 13.52 -16.55 -16.03
CA ALA A 630 12.49 -15.84 -16.79
C ALA A 630 11.40 -15.28 -15.85
N TYR A 631 10.81 -14.16 -16.24
CA TYR A 631 9.62 -13.65 -15.58
C TYR A 631 8.47 -14.65 -15.78
N SER A 632 7.81 -15.01 -14.68
CA SER A 632 6.61 -15.84 -14.68
C SER A 632 5.82 -15.57 -13.39
N PRO A 633 4.78 -14.73 -13.41
CA PRO A 633 4.01 -14.36 -12.22
C PRO A 633 3.17 -15.52 -11.68
N ALA A 634 2.93 -16.54 -12.49
CA ALA A 634 2.22 -17.76 -12.13
C ALA A 634 3.16 -18.91 -11.70
N ARG A 635 4.43 -18.61 -11.36
CA ARG A 635 5.38 -19.61 -10.84
C ARG A 635 5.84 -19.25 -9.44
N LEU A 636 5.66 -20.18 -8.51
CA LEU A 636 6.12 -20.07 -7.13
C LEU A 636 7.21 -21.13 -6.91
N CYS A 637 8.37 -20.71 -6.43
CA CYS A 637 9.52 -21.60 -6.22
C CYS A 637 10.00 -21.51 -4.78
N TYR A 638 9.99 -22.64 -4.08
CA TYR A 638 10.41 -22.76 -2.69
C TYR A 638 11.61 -23.69 -2.55
N ALA A 639 12.75 -23.16 -2.10
CA ALA A 639 13.96 -23.93 -1.79
C ALA A 639 13.94 -24.34 -0.33
N ILE A 640 13.53 -25.56 -0.05
CA ILE A 640 13.36 -26.05 1.32
C ILE A 640 14.58 -26.92 1.69
N PRO A 641 15.38 -26.51 2.68
CA PRO A 641 16.55 -27.27 3.13
C PRO A 641 16.23 -28.70 3.49
N ALA A 642 17.18 -29.63 3.27
CA ALA A 642 17.00 -31.06 3.57
C ALA A 642 16.75 -31.33 5.07
N ASP A 643 17.27 -30.47 5.94
CA ASP A 643 17.14 -30.52 7.40
C ASP A 643 15.96 -29.74 7.95
N ALA A 644 15.13 -29.13 7.08
CA ALA A 644 13.89 -28.46 7.49
C ALA A 644 12.98 -29.43 8.23
N ARG A 645 12.38 -28.97 9.33
CA ARG A 645 11.63 -29.77 10.29
C ARG A 645 10.15 -29.42 10.29
N GLU A 646 9.34 -30.37 10.76
CA GLU A 646 7.91 -30.16 11.01
C GLU A 646 7.13 -29.61 9.80
N LEU A 647 7.54 -30.03 8.59
CA LEU A 647 6.85 -29.61 7.37
C LEU A 647 5.41 -30.13 7.35
N PRO A 648 4.41 -29.24 7.14
CA PRO A 648 3.00 -29.65 7.21
C PRO A 648 2.49 -30.26 5.91
N GLY A 649 1.45 -31.10 6.02
CA GLY A 649 0.63 -31.58 4.90
C GLY A 649 1.45 -32.12 3.74
N LEU A 650 1.17 -31.70 2.53
CA LEU A 650 1.89 -32.16 1.31
C LEU A 650 3.40 -31.90 1.33
N LEU A 651 3.89 -30.93 2.10
CA LEU A 651 5.33 -30.71 2.20
C LEU A 651 6.03 -31.84 2.94
N ALA A 652 5.38 -32.50 3.91
CA ALA A 652 5.90 -33.66 4.58
C ALA A 652 6.03 -34.90 3.63
N GLU A 653 5.18 -34.96 2.61
CA GLU A 653 5.18 -35.99 1.58
C GLU A 653 6.23 -35.74 0.49
N ARG A 654 6.99 -34.64 0.55
CA ARG A 654 8.06 -34.27 -0.38
C ARG A 654 9.41 -34.29 0.31
N PRO A 655 9.94 -35.50 0.63
CA PRO A 655 11.21 -35.62 1.36
C PRO A 655 12.39 -35.13 0.52
N ALA A 656 13.47 -34.75 1.19
CA ALA A 656 14.78 -34.71 0.56
C ALA A 656 15.21 -36.16 0.23
N GLY A 657 15.49 -36.43 -1.05
CA GLY A 657 15.86 -37.76 -1.51
C GLY A 657 17.31 -38.14 -1.21
N GLU A 658 17.73 -39.29 -1.72
CA GLU A 658 19.15 -39.71 -1.70
C GLU A 658 20.02 -38.85 -2.65
N SER A 659 19.39 -38.20 -3.64
CA SER A 659 20.01 -37.24 -4.53
C SER A 659 20.33 -35.93 -3.80
N ASP A 660 21.39 -35.23 -4.21
CA ASP A 660 21.79 -33.96 -3.61
C ASP A 660 20.66 -32.92 -3.68
N VAL A 661 19.83 -32.94 -4.74
CA VAL A 661 18.65 -32.10 -4.95
C VAL A 661 17.53 -32.90 -5.61
N ILE A 662 16.31 -32.66 -5.20
CA ILE A 662 15.09 -33.15 -5.84
C ILE A 662 14.08 -32.03 -5.95
N ALA A 663 13.44 -31.88 -7.13
CA ALA A 663 12.36 -30.88 -7.33
C ALA A 663 11.03 -31.59 -7.56
N TYR A 664 9.97 -31.01 -6.98
CA TYR A 664 8.59 -31.46 -7.09
C TYR A 664 7.77 -30.38 -7.84
N PRO A 665 7.59 -30.53 -9.15
CA PRO A 665 6.76 -29.62 -9.94
C PRO A 665 5.29 -29.97 -9.78
N CYS A 666 4.46 -29.01 -9.34
CA CYS A 666 3.04 -29.21 -9.14
C CYS A 666 2.23 -28.05 -9.80
N SER A 667 0.97 -28.29 -10.09
CA SER A 667 -0.01 -27.28 -10.47
C SER A 667 -1.33 -27.56 -9.74
N GLY A 668 -1.81 -26.61 -8.97
CA GLY A 668 -2.91 -26.85 -8.05
C GLY A 668 -2.57 -27.99 -7.07
N MET A 669 -3.48 -28.96 -6.96
CA MET A 669 -3.30 -30.16 -6.10
C MET A 669 -2.66 -31.35 -6.84
N SER A 670 -2.27 -31.18 -8.10
CA SER A 670 -1.67 -32.25 -8.91
C SER A 670 -0.17 -32.04 -9.07
N CYS A 671 0.64 -33.07 -8.81
CA CYS A 671 2.08 -33.01 -8.98
C CYS A 671 2.54 -33.95 -10.10
N GLN A 672 3.55 -33.53 -10.85
CA GLN A 672 4.29 -34.37 -11.78
C GLN A 672 5.28 -35.26 -11.03
N PRO A 673 5.83 -36.30 -11.65
CA PRO A 673 6.91 -37.04 -11.05
C PRO A 673 8.07 -36.14 -10.61
N PRO A 674 8.67 -36.38 -9.45
CA PRO A 674 9.82 -35.61 -9.00
C PRO A 674 11.00 -35.75 -9.96
N VAL A 675 11.75 -34.65 -10.15
CA VAL A 675 12.94 -34.61 -11.00
C VAL A 675 14.21 -34.49 -10.16
N THR A 676 15.26 -35.22 -10.54
CA THR A 676 16.55 -35.25 -9.83
C THR A 676 17.72 -34.68 -10.63
N HIS A 677 17.46 -34.30 -11.89
CA HIS A 677 18.43 -33.67 -12.77
C HIS A 677 17.89 -32.30 -13.27
N LEU A 678 18.71 -31.25 -13.21
CA LEU A 678 18.30 -29.88 -13.57
C LEU A 678 17.79 -29.80 -15.03
N GLU A 679 18.37 -30.60 -15.92
CA GLU A 679 17.99 -30.66 -17.34
C GLU A 679 16.56 -31.19 -17.55
N GLU A 680 16.03 -31.97 -16.61
CA GLU A 680 14.64 -32.46 -16.64
C GLU A 680 13.65 -31.40 -16.20
N LEU A 681 14.10 -30.43 -15.40
CA LEU A 681 13.27 -29.29 -14.97
C LEU A 681 13.05 -28.29 -16.08
N GLU A 682 14.03 -28.08 -16.98
CA GLU A 682 13.97 -27.06 -18.03
C GLU A 682 12.75 -27.15 -18.95
N PRO A 683 12.35 -28.33 -19.49
CA PRO A 683 11.17 -28.42 -20.33
C PRO A 683 9.88 -28.01 -19.62
N LEU A 684 9.82 -28.26 -18.29
CA LEU A 684 8.66 -27.94 -17.47
C LEU A 684 8.51 -26.42 -17.21
N LEU A 685 9.65 -25.69 -17.27
CA LEU A 685 9.66 -24.24 -17.12
C LEU A 685 9.33 -23.50 -18.43
N LYS A 686 9.61 -24.08 -19.57
CA LYS A 686 9.47 -23.45 -20.90
C LYS A 686 8.02 -23.24 -21.32
N GLU A 687 7.10 -24.04 -20.82
CA GLU A 687 5.68 -23.93 -21.16
C GLU A 687 5.02 -22.59 -20.70
N GLN A 688 5.69 -21.87 -19.80
CA GLN A 688 5.20 -20.61 -19.24
C GLN A 688 6.17 -19.42 -19.41
N THR A 689 7.16 -19.53 -20.29
CA THR A 689 8.10 -18.43 -20.56
C THR A 689 7.71 -17.64 -21.80
N LEU A 690 7.96 -16.32 -21.77
CA LEU A 690 7.92 -15.49 -22.97
C LEU A 690 8.88 -16.08 -24.01
N THR A 691 8.38 -16.39 -25.20
CA THR A 691 9.25 -16.61 -26.36
C THR A 691 9.89 -15.26 -26.67
N GLU A 692 11.23 -15.20 -26.70
CA GLU A 692 11.94 -13.98 -27.09
C GLU A 692 11.36 -13.46 -28.41
N PRO A 693 11.01 -12.17 -28.50
CA PRO A 693 10.70 -11.57 -29.79
C PRO A 693 12.01 -11.57 -30.58
N GLY A 694 12.05 -12.34 -31.69
CA GLY A 694 13.15 -12.32 -32.66
C GLY A 694 13.38 -10.96 -33.27
#